data_990b1f330ed6da12b399a70afbc4fd0f
#
_entry.id   990b1f330ed6da12b399a70afbc4fd0f
#
_cell.length_a   1.000
_cell.length_b   1.000
_cell.length_c   1.000
_cell.angle_alpha   90.00
_cell.angle_beta   90.00
_cell.angle_gamma   90.00
#
_symmetry.space_group_name_H-M   'P 1'
#
loop_
_entity.id
_entity.type
_entity.pdbx_description
1 polymer ?
#
loop_
_entity_poly.entity_id
_entity_poly.type
_entity_poly.pdbx_seq_one_letter_code
_entity_poly.pdbx_strand_id
1 'polypeptide(L)'
;MTIRNLRLSGVSAAVLALGLSAMGADALAQHQLTGRVVDERGNGLPGARVSVPELGLTTSTDRRGEFTFLSLPAGEARLEVSYLGLPPGVRGVNISASDINTVTFTLADSADGVERIIITGQILDSAARALNQQRTNNATTNIVSADSIGRFPDANIAEALQRVPGFAVARDQGEGRFINLRGAPGDFTGISVDGVQIGSPDPTTRAVDLDTIPSDIVAALEVSKTLLPNQDADSIAGSVNLVTRSPFDRPGLNISGQAGLSYNEFGDGNDRRASGTISNTFGNDRFGALLSASYSRTDRQVDNIESSWIIEDVAGQDVFLVDEQEFKDYDTVRERTALTGSLEFRPDDANRFFLTGSYSRFRDDEFRNTLLIIYADGDLQPGATDGNATWNESRIEKELRHRIVQNEITTIQVGGEHLIGGGELDYSLSYARSEQFNPRRAQFLFRSSIRPDLSYDFSNADSPALSLFTSGEHLDLSGYGFRENVFRGQTTEQDEIAARINYAFSGSFLANPTEFRTGAAVRSREVTNDNEQYRDRRGSANPGQPISAFLSTERSQNFSYFLGNKYDPSAVTAYWNANEAQSTDAASRRVPQSTTADYDAEERIYAAYGMATVEAGATRIVAGVRVEHTQFEGSAPFIDDNENISINRVSRDYTNWFPNLTVRHEFSDNLIGRVALTRAISRPRYQDVVPRVEEGDRSSLPVSVSRGNPDLCETMSNNFDAGLEYYFTPLGLAAVNVFYKDLEDYEFTLVRNGTYDGLAAEISQAENAPDGYIRGVELTYQQQFTFLPGLLSNTGVFANYTYTDAEITLASAISGSRTRILPGQSDTTLNLAVFYETERFSARLSWNDRSDYLNEVNGEDSRLDIYWEGRSQLDFSASYDVNEQLGVFFEAKNLTNTEGVRYAGDRSRVIEREAFGYTLFGGLRFNF
;
A
#
# COMPACT_ATOMS: atom_id res chain seq x y z
N MET A 1 -20.75 12.36 -22.70
CA MET A 1 -21.44 12.34 -21.39
C MET A 1 -22.94 12.17 -21.65
N THR A 2 -23.42 10.93 -21.66
CA THR A 2 -24.84 10.63 -21.95
C THR A 2 -25.32 9.75 -20.79
N ILE A 3 -26.13 10.35 -19.90
CA ILE A 3 -26.76 9.66 -18.77
C ILE A 3 -27.73 8.62 -19.34
N ARG A 4 -27.37 7.36 -19.33
CA ARG A 4 -28.26 6.23 -19.64
C ARG A 4 -28.92 5.73 -18.35
N ASN A 5 -30.23 5.72 -18.38
CA ASN A 5 -31.23 5.30 -17.41
C ASN A 5 -30.80 4.23 -16.37
N LEU A 6 -30.61 4.65 -15.10
CA LEU A 6 -30.58 3.77 -13.93
C LEU A 6 -31.99 3.13 -13.76
N ARG A 7 -32.11 1.86 -14.05
CA ARG A 7 -33.24 1.04 -13.60
C ARG A 7 -32.89 0.42 -12.25
N LEU A 8 -33.36 1.02 -11.17
CA LEU A 8 -33.34 0.43 -9.83
C LEU A 8 -34.23 -0.82 -9.83
N SER A 9 -33.63 -2.01 -9.80
CA SER A 9 -34.37 -3.26 -9.59
C SER A 9 -34.71 -3.47 -8.10
N GLY A 10 -35.92 -3.92 -7.83
CA GLY A 10 -36.64 -3.90 -6.57
C GLY A 10 -36.10 -4.72 -5.36
N VAL A 11 -34.84 -5.00 -5.24
CA VAL A 11 -34.25 -5.76 -4.11
C VAL A 11 -34.00 -4.87 -2.87
N SER A 12 -33.84 -3.56 -3.04
CA SER A 12 -33.51 -2.63 -1.95
C SER A 12 -34.65 -2.35 -0.95
N ALA A 13 -35.91 -2.59 -1.33
CA ALA A 13 -37.06 -2.28 -0.46
C ALA A 13 -37.39 -3.37 0.56
N ALA A 14 -36.98 -4.61 0.33
CA ALA A 14 -37.33 -5.73 1.20
C ALA A 14 -36.46 -5.85 2.46
N VAL A 15 -35.21 -5.43 2.40
CA VAL A 15 -34.24 -5.50 3.52
C VAL A 15 -34.50 -4.38 4.55
N LEU A 16 -34.92 -3.19 4.11
CA LEU A 16 -35.33 -2.10 5.01
C LEU A 16 -36.60 -2.44 5.83
N ALA A 17 -37.51 -3.27 5.28
CA ALA A 17 -38.77 -3.60 5.92
C ALA A 17 -38.64 -4.67 7.04
N LEU A 18 -37.62 -5.51 7.01
CA LEU A 18 -37.41 -6.57 8.01
C LEU A 18 -36.76 -6.05 9.32
N GLY A 19 -36.05 -4.93 9.29
CA GLY A 19 -35.46 -4.30 10.48
C GLY A 19 -36.46 -3.54 11.37
N LEU A 20 -37.55 -3.06 10.78
CA LEU A 20 -38.53 -2.19 11.46
C LEU A 20 -39.66 -2.94 12.22
N SER A 21 -39.81 -4.25 12.05
CA SER A 21 -40.94 -4.99 12.61
C SER A 21 -40.65 -5.69 13.95
N ALA A 22 -39.48 -5.58 14.55
CA ALA A 22 -39.12 -6.24 15.83
C ALA A 22 -39.13 -5.30 17.04
N MET A 23 -39.69 -4.10 16.93
CA MET A 23 -39.66 -3.10 18.01
C MET A 23 -40.88 -3.21 18.91
N GLY A 24 -40.72 -3.83 20.07
CA GLY A 24 -41.57 -3.61 21.23
C GLY A 24 -41.20 -2.25 21.85
N ALA A 25 -42.08 -1.25 21.71
CA ALA A 25 -41.84 0.09 22.19
C ALA A 25 -42.24 0.22 23.67
N ASP A 26 -41.23 0.36 24.55
CA ASP A 26 -41.32 1.18 25.73
C ASP A 26 -40.55 2.47 25.45
N ALA A 27 -41.15 3.39 24.72
CA ALA A 27 -40.55 4.70 24.44
C ALA A 27 -40.68 5.59 25.67
N LEU A 28 -39.75 5.48 26.62
CA LEU A 28 -39.39 6.59 27.47
C LEU A 28 -38.83 7.70 26.55
N ALA A 29 -39.25 8.95 26.75
CA ALA A 29 -38.71 10.06 25.99
C ALA A 29 -37.16 10.06 26.18
N GLN A 30 -36.45 9.72 25.15
CA GLN A 30 -34.98 9.59 25.14
C GLN A 30 -34.39 10.85 24.53
N HIS A 31 -33.35 11.40 25.13
CA HIS A 31 -32.72 12.64 24.72
C HIS A 31 -31.28 12.40 24.29
N GLN A 32 -30.84 13.13 23.28
CA GLN A 32 -29.47 13.04 22.78
C GLN A 32 -28.54 13.96 23.58
N LEU A 33 -27.32 13.50 23.82
CA LEU A 33 -26.23 14.29 24.37
C LEU A 33 -25.05 14.19 23.43
N THR A 34 -24.64 15.34 22.89
CA THR A 34 -23.38 15.45 22.16
C THR A 34 -22.37 16.24 22.97
N GLY A 35 -21.09 16.04 22.77
CA GLY A 35 -20.09 16.79 23.50
C GLY A 35 -18.70 16.67 22.87
N ARG A 36 -17.76 17.41 23.44
CA ARG A 36 -16.38 17.44 23.03
C ARG A 36 -15.46 17.29 24.24
N VAL A 37 -14.43 16.43 24.09
CA VAL A 37 -13.34 16.31 25.04
C VAL A 37 -12.11 16.98 24.44
N VAL A 38 -11.54 17.95 25.15
CA VAL A 38 -10.41 18.77 24.67
C VAL A 38 -9.28 18.83 25.70
N ASP A 39 -8.07 19.13 25.25
CA ASP A 39 -6.94 19.52 26.08
C ASP A 39 -7.05 20.99 26.56
N GLU A 40 -6.08 21.46 27.35
CA GLU A 40 -6.03 22.86 27.83
C GLU A 40 -5.90 23.90 26.71
N ARG A 41 -5.42 23.49 25.53
CA ARG A 41 -5.26 24.34 24.33
C ARG A 41 -6.52 24.35 23.45
N GLY A 42 -7.55 23.56 23.82
CA GLY A 42 -8.78 23.42 23.04
C GLY A 42 -8.69 22.40 21.89
N ASN A 43 -7.60 21.65 21.75
CA ASN A 43 -7.50 20.58 20.75
C ASN A 43 -8.34 19.37 21.17
N GLY A 44 -9.03 18.76 20.23
CA GLY A 44 -9.81 17.56 20.48
C GLY A 44 -8.95 16.38 20.93
N LEU A 45 -9.44 15.59 21.88
CA LEU A 45 -8.80 14.37 22.37
C LEU A 45 -9.52 13.14 21.78
N PRO A 46 -8.98 12.55 20.70
CA PRO A 46 -9.60 11.39 20.05
C PRO A 46 -9.44 10.12 20.87
N GLY A 47 -10.48 9.27 20.89
CA GLY A 47 -10.47 8.02 21.65
C GLY A 47 -10.60 8.24 23.16
N ALA A 48 -11.02 9.40 23.63
CA ALA A 48 -11.39 9.59 25.04
C ALA A 48 -12.62 8.74 25.34
N ARG A 49 -12.55 7.90 26.38
CA ARG A 49 -13.69 7.11 26.84
C ARG A 49 -14.61 8.00 27.67
N VAL A 50 -15.86 8.08 27.28
CA VAL A 50 -16.92 8.81 27.99
C VAL A 50 -17.96 7.79 28.48
N SER A 51 -18.26 7.77 29.77
CA SER A 51 -19.22 6.84 30.36
C SER A 51 -20.24 7.52 31.24
N VAL A 52 -21.43 6.89 31.35
CA VAL A 52 -22.49 7.20 32.32
C VAL A 52 -22.66 5.95 33.19
N PRO A 53 -21.89 5.81 34.30
CA PRO A 53 -21.82 4.56 35.06
C PRO A 53 -23.17 4.07 35.58
N GLU A 54 -24.05 5.00 35.99
CA GLU A 54 -25.37 4.67 36.51
C GLU A 54 -26.28 3.98 35.49
N LEU A 55 -26.02 4.20 34.19
CA LEU A 55 -26.80 3.64 33.08
C LEU A 55 -26.08 2.51 32.36
N GLY A 56 -24.79 2.25 32.71
CA GLY A 56 -23.95 1.29 32.02
C GLY A 56 -23.65 1.66 30.57
N LEU A 57 -23.76 2.96 30.23
CA LEU A 57 -23.51 3.47 28.88
C LEU A 57 -22.07 3.94 28.74
N THR A 58 -21.44 3.61 27.62
CA THR A 58 -20.10 4.05 27.28
C THR A 58 -20.01 4.40 25.80
N THR A 59 -19.40 5.54 25.48
CA THR A 59 -19.02 5.93 24.11
C THR A 59 -17.55 6.37 24.09
N SER A 60 -17.02 6.66 22.93
CA SER A 60 -15.67 7.24 22.77
C SER A 60 -15.73 8.44 21.85
N THR A 61 -14.78 9.34 22.02
CA THR A 61 -14.66 10.48 21.12
C THR A 61 -14.10 10.05 19.77
N ASP A 62 -14.59 10.69 18.71
CA ASP A 62 -14.04 10.60 17.37
C ASP A 62 -12.68 11.32 17.28
N ARG A 63 -12.08 11.39 16.07
CA ARG A 63 -10.79 12.05 15.83
C ARG A 63 -10.75 13.53 16.19
N ARG A 64 -11.93 14.20 16.25
CA ARG A 64 -12.08 15.62 16.61
C ARG A 64 -12.29 15.81 18.10
N GLY A 65 -12.34 14.71 18.85
CA GLY A 65 -12.69 14.73 20.27
C GLY A 65 -14.19 14.83 20.52
N GLU A 66 -15.06 14.60 19.53
CA GLU A 66 -16.51 14.68 19.63
C GLU A 66 -17.11 13.32 20.00
N PHE A 67 -18.15 13.31 20.83
CA PHE A 67 -18.88 12.11 21.23
C PHE A 67 -20.37 12.34 21.24
N THR A 68 -21.14 11.28 21.07
CA THR A 68 -22.60 11.31 21.11
C THR A 68 -23.14 10.13 21.91
N PHE A 69 -24.08 10.40 22.80
CA PHE A 69 -25.02 9.44 23.33
C PHE A 69 -26.37 9.65 22.66
N LEU A 70 -26.79 8.66 21.89
CA LEU A 70 -28.05 8.74 21.11
C LEU A 70 -29.31 8.68 21.99
N SER A 71 -29.15 8.20 23.24
CA SER A 71 -30.31 7.97 24.12
C SER A 71 -29.92 8.04 25.58
N LEU A 72 -30.34 9.11 26.25
CA LEU A 72 -30.24 9.30 27.70
C LEU A 72 -31.61 9.67 28.30
N PRO A 73 -31.94 9.24 29.52
CA PRO A 73 -33.12 9.71 30.22
C PRO A 73 -32.96 11.18 30.62
N ALA A 74 -34.04 11.93 30.66
CA ALA A 74 -34.02 13.29 31.21
C ALA A 74 -33.69 13.30 32.72
N GLY A 75 -32.92 14.28 33.15
CA GLY A 75 -32.48 14.46 34.54
C GLY A 75 -31.00 14.60 34.70
N GLU A 76 -30.49 14.48 35.92
CA GLU A 76 -29.07 14.56 36.19
C GLU A 76 -28.35 13.26 35.76
N ALA A 77 -27.29 13.38 34.96
CA ALA A 77 -26.40 12.29 34.56
C ALA A 77 -24.96 12.65 34.98
N ARG A 78 -24.24 11.67 35.54
CA ARG A 78 -22.84 11.84 35.88
C ARG A 78 -22.00 11.25 34.73
N LEU A 79 -21.24 12.12 34.09
CA LEU A 79 -20.31 11.74 33.02
C LEU A 79 -18.92 11.55 33.61
N GLU A 80 -18.28 10.45 33.27
CA GLU A 80 -16.89 10.17 33.58
C GLU A 80 -16.08 10.07 32.26
N VAL A 81 -14.98 10.84 32.18
CA VAL A 81 -14.11 10.87 30.99
C VAL A 81 -12.73 10.37 31.38
N SER A 82 -12.22 9.40 30.64
CA SER A 82 -10.86 8.88 30.83
C SER A 82 -10.07 8.91 29.53
N TYR A 83 -8.78 9.27 29.65
CA TYR A 83 -7.82 9.35 28.55
C TYR A 83 -6.45 8.91 29.04
N LEU A 84 -5.79 7.97 28.34
CA LEU A 84 -4.43 7.54 28.73
C LEU A 84 -3.49 8.74 28.62
N GLY A 85 -2.72 8.94 29.68
CA GLY A 85 -1.78 10.05 29.79
C GLY A 85 -2.34 11.27 30.55
N LEU A 86 -3.65 11.37 30.77
CA LEU A 86 -4.29 12.47 31.49
C LEU A 86 -5.10 11.96 32.70
N PRO A 87 -5.25 12.77 33.75
CA PRO A 87 -6.16 12.47 34.85
C PRO A 87 -7.62 12.36 34.37
N PRO A 88 -8.43 11.42 34.92
CA PRO A 88 -9.84 11.31 34.58
C PRO A 88 -10.63 12.53 35.05
N GLY A 89 -11.61 12.95 34.25
CA GLY A 89 -12.55 14.03 34.57
C GLY A 89 -13.92 13.49 34.94
N VAL A 90 -14.60 14.14 35.88
CA VAL A 90 -15.97 13.81 36.26
C VAL A 90 -16.82 15.08 36.28
N ARG A 91 -18.05 15.03 35.67
CA ARG A 91 -18.95 16.16 35.64
C ARG A 91 -20.42 15.73 35.65
N GLY A 92 -21.23 16.38 36.48
CA GLY A 92 -22.70 16.30 36.40
C GLY A 92 -23.23 17.13 35.23
N VAL A 93 -24.14 16.55 34.46
CA VAL A 93 -24.82 17.21 33.34
C VAL A 93 -26.33 17.00 33.51
N ASN A 94 -27.13 18.06 33.37
CA ASN A 94 -28.59 17.94 33.39
C ASN A 94 -29.12 17.76 31.97
N ILE A 95 -29.70 16.60 31.69
CA ILE A 95 -30.29 16.26 30.41
C ILE A 95 -31.70 16.87 30.32
N SER A 96 -31.83 17.86 29.44
CA SER A 96 -33.11 18.53 29.19
C SER A 96 -34.00 17.71 28.27
N ALA A 97 -35.32 17.78 28.52
CA ALA A 97 -36.31 17.06 27.72
C ALA A 97 -36.65 17.73 26.36
N SER A 98 -36.14 18.91 26.08
CA SER A 98 -36.61 19.73 24.95
C SER A 98 -35.61 19.94 23.82
N ASP A 99 -34.29 19.73 24.05
CA ASP A 99 -33.25 20.08 23.08
C ASP A 99 -32.12 19.05 23.06
N ILE A 100 -31.28 19.07 22.01
CA ILE A 100 -30.01 18.38 22.01
C ILE A 100 -29.12 19.01 23.09
N ASN A 101 -28.68 18.16 24.03
CA ASN A 101 -27.82 18.63 25.10
C ASN A 101 -26.36 18.63 24.62
N THR A 102 -25.62 19.69 25.00
CA THR A 102 -24.19 19.79 24.61
C THR A 102 -23.31 19.98 25.84
N VAL A 103 -22.10 19.41 25.81
CA VAL A 103 -21.12 19.52 26.88
C VAL A 103 -19.69 19.51 26.34
N THR A 104 -18.84 20.37 26.92
CA THR A 104 -17.39 20.33 26.65
C THR A 104 -16.67 19.94 27.94
N PHE A 105 -15.79 18.92 27.83
CA PHE A 105 -14.84 18.55 28.87
C PHE A 105 -13.45 19.03 28.51
N THR A 106 -12.79 19.74 29.41
CA THR A 106 -11.36 20.01 29.31
C THR A 106 -10.64 19.11 30.29
N LEU A 107 -9.75 18.23 29.77
CA LEU A 107 -8.86 17.45 30.60
C LEU A 107 -7.53 18.19 30.72
N ALA A 108 -7.13 18.45 31.98
CA ALA A 108 -5.94 19.22 32.32
C ALA A 108 -4.89 18.32 32.99
N ASP A 109 -3.63 18.69 32.87
CA ASP A 109 -2.50 17.94 33.44
C ASP A 109 -2.46 17.97 34.96
N SER A 110 -3.16 18.93 35.61
CA SER A 110 -3.13 19.10 37.07
C SER A 110 -4.53 19.16 37.68
N ALA A 111 -4.86 18.13 38.45
CA ALA A 111 -5.87 18.24 39.53
C ALA A 111 -5.11 18.35 40.85
N ASP A 112 -5.18 19.53 41.49
CA ASP A 112 -4.76 19.80 42.86
C ASP A 112 -3.46 19.16 43.38
N GLY A 113 -2.32 19.81 43.21
CA GLY A 113 -1.18 19.79 44.14
C GLY A 113 -0.37 18.48 44.29
N VAL A 114 -0.55 17.50 43.46
CA VAL A 114 0.27 16.27 43.42
C VAL A 114 1.19 16.32 42.21
N GLU A 115 2.50 16.35 42.43
CA GLU A 115 3.50 16.18 41.42
C GLU A 115 3.26 14.83 40.69
N ARG A 116 2.56 14.86 39.57
CA ARG A 116 2.43 13.70 38.66
C ARG A 116 3.37 13.90 37.49
N ILE A 117 3.95 12.82 37.04
CA ILE A 117 4.79 12.79 35.85
C ILE A 117 3.96 13.25 34.67
N ILE A 118 4.26 14.47 34.19
CA ILE A 118 3.62 15.09 33.03
C ILE A 118 4.26 14.43 31.80
N ILE A 119 3.41 13.92 30.90
CA ILE A 119 3.86 13.44 29.58
C ILE A 119 4.06 14.68 28.71
N THR A 120 5.30 15.15 28.63
CA THR A 120 5.66 16.29 27.77
C THR A 120 6.52 15.78 26.61
N GLY A 121 6.08 16.16 25.41
CA GLY A 121 6.76 15.80 24.16
C GLY A 121 5.78 15.44 23.05
N GLN A 122 6.06 15.87 21.84
CA GLN A 122 5.11 15.71 20.73
C GLN A 122 4.95 14.25 20.26
N ILE A 123 6.00 13.39 20.40
CA ILE A 123 5.88 11.94 20.10
C ILE A 123 4.91 11.28 21.08
N LEU A 124 5.00 11.65 22.34
CA LEU A 124 4.13 11.09 23.38
C LEU A 124 2.70 11.53 23.24
N ASP A 125 2.44 12.79 22.83
CA ASP A 125 1.09 13.27 22.55
C ASP A 125 0.47 12.51 21.35
N SER A 126 1.24 12.29 20.30
CA SER A 126 0.77 11.53 19.15
C SER A 126 0.58 10.04 19.46
N ALA A 127 1.46 9.44 20.27
CA ALA A 127 1.31 8.07 20.76
C ALA A 127 0.08 7.93 21.67
N ALA A 128 -0.17 8.91 22.55
CA ALA A 128 -1.36 8.92 23.40
C ALA A 128 -2.65 8.96 22.57
N ARG A 129 -2.72 9.82 21.54
CA ARG A 129 -3.86 9.89 20.60
C ARG A 129 -4.09 8.56 19.91
N ALA A 130 -3.05 7.94 19.37
CA ALA A 130 -3.13 6.65 18.68
C ALA A 130 -3.58 5.53 19.63
N LEU A 131 -2.96 5.41 20.82
CA LEU A 131 -3.28 4.36 21.78
C LEU A 131 -4.69 4.50 22.37
N ASN A 132 -5.19 5.72 22.62
CA ASN A 132 -6.56 5.92 23.09
C ASN A 132 -7.58 5.52 22.04
N GLN A 133 -7.40 5.88 20.77
CA GLN A 133 -8.26 5.45 19.69
C GLN A 133 -8.23 3.91 19.51
N GLN A 134 -7.03 3.29 19.54
CA GLN A 134 -6.89 1.83 19.48
C GLN A 134 -7.62 1.17 20.65
N ARG A 135 -7.45 1.67 21.88
CA ARG A 135 -8.06 1.15 23.11
C ARG A 135 -9.58 1.11 23.03
N THR A 136 -10.21 2.14 22.45
CA THR A 136 -11.66 2.30 22.41
C THR A 136 -12.32 1.70 21.17
N ASN A 137 -11.56 1.35 20.14
CA ASN A 137 -12.09 0.76 18.91
C ASN A 137 -12.73 -0.62 19.16
N ASN A 138 -13.78 -0.95 18.42
CA ASN A 138 -14.46 -2.25 18.48
C ASN A 138 -13.68 -3.35 17.75
N ALA A 139 -13.07 -3.01 16.61
CA ALA A 139 -12.23 -3.91 15.82
C ALA A 139 -10.78 -3.96 16.35
N THR A 140 -10.01 -4.97 15.92
CA THR A 140 -8.56 -4.98 16.10
C THR A 140 -7.94 -3.99 15.13
N THR A 141 -7.51 -2.84 15.66
CA THR A 141 -6.96 -1.75 14.86
C THR A 141 -5.60 -1.31 15.36
N ASN A 142 -4.77 -0.80 14.46
CA ASN A 142 -3.58 -0.02 14.79
C ASN A 142 -3.73 1.38 14.19
N ILE A 143 -3.34 2.39 14.93
CA ILE A 143 -3.42 3.78 14.50
C ILE A 143 -2.03 4.39 14.57
N VAL A 144 -1.60 5.04 13.47
CA VAL A 144 -0.35 5.79 13.40
C VAL A 144 -0.69 7.24 13.11
N SER A 145 -0.37 8.15 14.01
CA SER A 145 -0.66 9.56 13.81
C SER A 145 0.41 10.25 12.95
N ALA A 146 0.03 11.34 12.27
CA ALA A 146 0.89 12.12 11.40
C ALA A 146 2.14 12.66 12.11
N ASP A 147 2.01 13.05 13.38
CA ASP A 147 3.15 13.54 14.14
C ASP A 147 4.16 12.43 14.43
N SER A 148 3.72 11.16 14.42
CA SER A 148 4.62 10.01 14.44
C SER A 148 5.20 9.73 13.05
N ILE A 149 4.42 9.89 11.98
CA ILE A 149 4.86 9.69 10.58
C ILE A 149 5.90 10.74 10.19
N GLY A 150 5.62 12.04 10.40
CA GLY A 150 6.49 13.15 10.00
C GLY A 150 7.83 13.26 10.78
N ARG A 151 8.13 12.28 11.63
CA ARG A 151 9.39 12.19 12.41
C ARG A 151 10.25 11.00 12.02
N PHE A 152 9.80 10.26 11.04
CA PHE A 152 10.58 9.21 10.41
C PHE A 152 10.95 9.66 9.00
N PRO A 153 12.01 9.11 8.42
CA PRO A 153 12.44 9.42 7.05
C PRO A 153 11.51 8.80 5.99
N ASP A 154 10.19 8.97 6.19
CA ASP A 154 9.17 8.34 5.35
C ASP A 154 8.83 9.24 4.17
N ALA A 155 9.31 8.89 3.00
CA ALA A 155 8.99 9.61 1.78
C ALA A 155 7.52 9.42 1.35
N ASN A 156 6.95 8.26 1.65
CA ASN A 156 5.61 7.84 1.23
C ASN A 156 4.90 7.00 2.30
N ILE A 157 3.66 6.64 2.04
CA ILE A 157 2.79 5.90 2.98
C ILE A 157 3.27 4.46 3.22
N ALA A 158 3.83 3.77 2.22
CA ALA A 158 4.32 2.40 2.40
C ALA A 158 5.42 2.34 3.48
N GLU A 159 6.33 3.30 3.47
CA GLU A 159 7.40 3.40 4.47
C GLU A 159 6.85 3.64 5.88
N ALA A 160 5.82 4.50 6.00
CA ALA A 160 5.17 4.75 7.28
C ALA A 160 4.49 3.51 7.86
N LEU A 161 3.84 2.70 7.00
CA LEU A 161 3.16 1.47 7.40
C LEU A 161 4.11 0.36 7.83
N GLN A 162 5.38 0.37 7.40
CA GLN A 162 6.37 -0.65 7.79
C GLN A 162 6.49 -0.83 9.32
N ARG A 163 6.18 0.21 10.10
CA ARG A 163 6.29 0.17 11.57
C ARG A 163 5.06 -0.38 12.26
N VAL A 164 3.97 -0.56 11.54
CA VAL A 164 2.76 -1.16 12.10
C VAL A 164 2.97 -2.68 12.21
N PRO A 165 2.60 -3.31 13.34
CA PRO A 165 2.71 -4.75 13.48
C PRO A 165 2.04 -5.51 12.34
N GLY A 166 2.71 -6.50 11.79
CA GLY A 166 2.20 -7.34 10.71
C GLY A 166 2.44 -6.81 9.30
N PHE A 167 3.03 -5.61 9.12
CA PHE A 167 3.37 -5.11 7.81
C PHE A 167 4.78 -5.47 7.37
N ALA A 168 4.87 -5.87 6.10
CA ALA A 168 6.10 -5.93 5.34
C ALA A 168 5.95 -5.05 4.09
N VAL A 169 7.05 -4.45 3.61
CA VAL A 169 7.03 -3.52 2.46
C VAL A 169 7.77 -4.13 1.30
N ALA A 170 7.10 -4.27 0.17
CA ALA A 170 7.74 -4.57 -1.10
C ALA A 170 8.32 -3.28 -1.69
N ARG A 171 9.56 -3.34 -2.18
CA ARG A 171 10.34 -2.18 -2.60
C ARG A 171 10.63 -2.24 -4.09
N ASP A 172 10.77 -1.07 -4.68
CA ASP A 172 11.25 -0.85 -6.03
C ASP A 172 12.38 0.18 -5.99
N GLN A 173 13.59 -0.22 -6.40
CA GLN A 173 14.79 0.61 -6.35
C GLN A 173 15.01 1.30 -4.99
N GLY A 174 14.85 0.52 -3.91
CA GLY A 174 15.02 0.96 -2.53
C GLY A 174 13.87 1.76 -1.90
N GLU A 175 12.84 2.15 -2.65
CA GLU A 175 11.64 2.82 -2.11
C GLU A 175 10.50 1.83 -1.89
N GLY A 176 9.74 2.01 -0.79
CA GLY A 176 8.56 1.20 -0.53
C GLY A 176 7.45 1.54 -1.51
N ARG A 177 6.88 0.53 -2.18
CA ARG A 177 5.81 0.67 -3.17
C ARG A 177 4.52 -0.02 -2.71
N PHE A 178 4.59 -1.32 -2.44
CA PHE A 178 3.44 -2.10 -1.97
C PHE A 178 3.63 -2.58 -0.54
N ILE A 179 2.52 -2.94 0.09
CA ILE A 179 2.50 -3.46 1.45
C ILE A 179 1.90 -4.86 1.48
N ASN A 180 2.47 -5.72 2.33
CA ASN A 180 1.93 -7.01 2.67
C ASN A 180 1.52 -6.98 4.14
N LEU A 181 0.27 -7.30 4.44
CA LEU A 181 -0.24 -7.31 5.81
C LEU A 181 -0.44 -8.75 6.29
N ARG A 182 0.23 -9.12 7.40
CA ARG A 182 0.15 -10.46 7.99
C ARG A 182 0.53 -11.58 7.00
N GLY A 183 1.51 -11.30 6.15
CA GLY A 183 1.98 -12.23 5.13
C GLY A 183 1.07 -12.35 3.89
N ALA A 184 -0.09 -11.70 3.87
CA ALA A 184 -0.96 -11.67 2.71
C ALA A 184 -0.44 -10.68 1.66
N PRO A 185 -0.58 -10.96 0.35
CA PRO A 185 -0.17 -10.05 -0.70
C PRO A 185 -0.94 -8.73 -0.68
N GLY A 186 -0.38 -7.70 -1.33
CA GLY A 186 -0.95 -6.35 -1.36
C GLY A 186 -2.38 -6.28 -1.90
N ASP A 187 -2.74 -7.14 -2.85
CA ASP A 187 -4.09 -7.26 -3.42
C ASP A 187 -5.16 -7.62 -2.37
N PHE A 188 -4.76 -8.15 -1.21
CA PHE A 188 -5.66 -8.52 -0.10
C PHE A 188 -5.88 -7.39 0.91
N THR A 189 -5.27 -6.21 0.68
CA THR A 189 -5.37 -5.05 1.57
C THR A 189 -6.14 -3.91 0.90
N GLY A 190 -7.30 -3.55 1.45
CA GLY A 190 -8.08 -2.41 0.97
C GLY A 190 -7.44 -1.08 1.40
N ILE A 191 -7.31 -0.14 0.47
CA ILE A 191 -6.77 1.19 0.74
C ILE A 191 -7.86 2.25 0.46
N SER A 192 -8.01 3.20 1.38
CA SER A 192 -8.95 4.31 1.22
C SER A 192 -8.35 5.64 1.70
N VAL A 193 -8.87 6.75 1.17
CA VAL A 193 -8.57 8.11 1.64
C VAL A 193 -9.87 8.69 2.19
N ASP A 194 -9.92 9.00 3.49
CA ASP A 194 -11.13 9.44 4.20
C ASP A 194 -12.35 8.52 3.96
N GLY A 195 -12.10 7.21 3.84
CA GLY A 195 -13.10 6.19 3.56
C GLY A 195 -13.53 6.06 2.08
N VAL A 196 -12.97 6.84 1.17
CA VAL A 196 -13.11 6.66 -0.28
C VAL A 196 -12.12 5.60 -0.74
N GLN A 197 -12.61 4.49 -1.25
CA GLN A 197 -11.74 3.44 -1.81
C GLN A 197 -10.97 3.99 -3.01
N ILE A 198 -9.69 3.66 -3.09
CA ILE A 198 -8.85 3.98 -4.24
C ILE A 198 -8.40 2.69 -4.92
N GLY A 199 -8.33 2.72 -6.24
CA GLY A 199 -7.84 1.59 -7.02
C GLY A 199 -6.36 1.68 -7.33
N SER A 200 -5.80 0.60 -7.84
CA SER A 200 -4.44 0.60 -8.37
C SER A 200 -4.38 1.33 -9.70
N PRO A 201 -3.43 2.23 -9.92
CA PRO A 201 -3.13 2.72 -11.27
C PRO A 201 -2.41 1.67 -12.13
N ASP A 202 -1.75 0.67 -11.51
CA ASP A 202 -1.05 -0.41 -12.20
C ASP A 202 -2.04 -1.45 -12.73
N PRO A 203 -2.08 -1.77 -14.04
CA PRO A 203 -3.04 -2.72 -14.62
C PRO A 203 -2.83 -4.16 -14.17
N THR A 204 -1.65 -4.48 -13.64
CA THR A 204 -1.24 -5.85 -13.31
C THR A 204 -1.62 -6.31 -11.91
N THR A 205 -2.12 -5.39 -11.05
CA THR A 205 -2.46 -5.66 -9.66
C THR A 205 -3.66 -4.83 -9.19
N ARG A 206 -4.35 -5.29 -8.15
CA ARG A 206 -5.31 -4.45 -7.39
C ARG A 206 -4.64 -3.73 -6.21
N ALA A 207 -3.40 -4.08 -5.86
CA ALA A 207 -2.64 -3.42 -4.82
C ALA A 207 -2.33 -1.97 -5.19
N VAL A 208 -2.62 -1.03 -4.29
CA VAL A 208 -2.40 0.39 -4.54
C VAL A 208 -0.92 0.74 -4.43
N ASP A 209 -0.41 1.48 -5.41
CA ASP A 209 0.94 2.06 -5.42
C ASP A 209 1.05 3.17 -4.35
N LEU A 210 1.44 2.81 -3.14
CA LEU A 210 1.52 3.74 -2.01
C LEU A 210 2.71 4.71 -2.09
N ASP A 211 3.66 4.46 -2.98
CA ASP A 211 4.73 5.40 -3.31
C ASP A 211 4.20 6.65 -4.05
N THR A 212 3.01 6.57 -4.65
CA THR A 212 2.31 7.71 -5.25
C THR A 212 1.87 8.73 -4.20
N ILE A 213 1.62 8.31 -2.95
CA ILE A 213 1.02 9.16 -1.90
C ILE A 213 2.10 9.60 -0.90
N PRO A 214 2.47 10.90 -0.85
CA PRO A 214 3.39 11.43 0.15
C PRO A 214 2.80 11.31 1.57
N SER A 215 3.65 10.99 2.53
CA SER A 215 3.27 10.89 3.94
C SER A 215 2.81 12.21 4.58
N ASP A 216 3.21 13.37 4.00
CA ASP A 216 2.98 14.72 4.56
C ASP A 216 1.52 15.17 4.55
N ILE A 217 0.68 14.59 3.68
CA ILE A 217 -0.71 15.05 3.48
C ILE A 217 -1.73 14.36 4.38
N VAL A 218 -1.33 13.30 5.11
CA VAL A 218 -2.21 12.55 6.00
C VAL A 218 -2.08 13.00 7.45
N ALA A 219 -3.19 12.90 8.21
CA ALA A 219 -3.26 13.14 9.64
C ALA A 219 -3.05 11.87 10.46
N ALA A 220 -3.51 10.74 9.95
CA ALA A 220 -3.35 9.43 10.57
C ALA A 220 -3.49 8.31 9.54
N LEU A 221 -2.92 7.16 9.88
CA LEU A 221 -3.17 5.89 9.22
C LEU A 221 -3.98 5.02 10.17
N GLU A 222 -5.17 4.60 9.75
CA GLU A 222 -6.03 3.70 10.50
C GLU A 222 -6.00 2.32 9.84
N VAL A 223 -5.41 1.36 10.51
CA VAL A 223 -5.28 -0.01 10.02
C VAL A 223 -6.28 -0.89 10.75
N SER A 224 -7.30 -1.36 10.06
CA SER A 224 -8.28 -2.32 10.57
C SER A 224 -7.89 -3.72 10.14
N LYS A 225 -7.48 -4.57 11.09
CA LYS A 225 -7.11 -5.98 10.85
C LYS A 225 -8.30 -6.92 10.89
N THR A 226 -9.40 -6.48 11.49
CA THR A 226 -10.71 -7.16 11.48
C THR A 226 -11.76 -6.18 10.95
N LEU A 227 -12.51 -6.59 9.93
CA LEU A 227 -13.53 -5.75 9.32
C LEU A 227 -14.82 -5.81 10.12
N LEU A 228 -15.55 -4.72 10.24
CA LEU A 228 -16.90 -4.64 10.76
C LEU A 228 -17.92 -4.62 9.60
N PRO A 229 -19.20 -4.97 9.82
CA PRO A 229 -20.20 -5.04 8.73
C PRO A 229 -20.43 -3.75 7.97
N ASN A 230 -20.17 -2.58 8.56
CA ASN A 230 -20.27 -1.27 7.92
C ASN A 230 -19.07 -0.92 7.03
N GLN A 231 -18.02 -1.75 7.01
CA GLN A 231 -16.85 -1.63 6.14
C GLN A 231 -17.02 -2.50 4.90
N ASP A 232 -16.31 -2.17 3.82
CA ASP A 232 -16.28 -2.99 2.61
C ASP A 232 -15.61 -4.33 2.89
N ALA A 233 -16.15 -5.42 2.32
CA ALA A 233 -15.66 -6.77 2.58
C ALA A 233 -14.40 -7.14 1.77
N ASP A 234 -14.02 -6.33 0.80
CA ASP A 234 -12.93 -6.55 -0.14
C ASP A 234 -11.55 -6.24 0.49
N SER A 235 -11.18 -7.02 1.52
CA SER A 235 -9.95 -6.78 2.30
C SER A 235 -9.65 -7.98 3.20
N ILE A 236 -9.17 -9.09 2.64
CA ILE A 236 -8.87 -10.32 3.40
C ILE A 236 -7.80 -10.06 4.48
N ALA A 237 -6.74 -9.33 4.14
CA ALA A 237 -5.66 -9.01 5.07
C ALA A 237 -6.08 -7.99 6.13
N GLY A 238 -6.88 -7.01 5.71
CA GLY A 238 -7.33 -5.87 6.46
C GLY A 238 -7.44 -4.63 5.59
N SER A 239 -7.83 -3.49 6.16
CA SER A 239 -7.95 -2.23 5.44
C SER A 239 -7.10 -1.13 6.06
N VAL A 240 -6.59 -0.24 5.22
CA VAL A 240 -5.84 0.96 5.61
C VAL A 240 -6.62 2.19 5.14
N ASN A 241 -7.03 3.03 6.08
CA ASN A 241 -7.65 4.30 5.79
C ASN A 241 -6.64 5.44 6.03
N LEU A 242 -6.34 6.17 4.97
CA LEU A 242 -5.51 7.36 5.00
C LEU A 242 -6.38 8.55 5.39
N VAL A 243 -6.27 8.97 6.63
CA VAL A 243 -7.11 10.06 7.17
C VAL A 243 -6.43 11.40 6.89
N THR A 244 -7.10 12.30 6.18
CA THR A 244 -6.60 13.66 5.96
C THR A 244 -6.93 14.57 7.14
N ARG A 245 -6.29 15.75 7.20
CA ARG A 245 -6.52 16.73 8.27
C ARG A 245 -7.88 17.42 8.09
N SER A 246 -8.56 17.73 9.22
CA SER A 246 -9.76 18.56 9.27
C SER A 246 -9.43 19.97 9.77
N PRO A 247 -10.10 21.01 9.27
CA PRO A 247 -9.94 22.36 9.81
C PRO A 247 -10.38 22.47 11.29
N PHE A 248 -11.17 21.51 11.79
CA PHE A 248 -11.64 21.44 13.16
C PHE A 248 -10.76 20.62 14.10
N ASP A 249 -9.69 20.00 13.59
CA ASP A 249 -8.69 19.33 14.45
C ASP A 249 -8.01 20.36 15.37
N ARG A 250 -7.76 21.58 14.84
CA ARG A 250 -7.25 22.76 15.55
C ARG A 250 -8.05 23.99 15.13
N PRO A 251 -9.05 24.41 15.90
CA PRO A 251 -9.83 25.61 15.57
C PRO A 251 -8.99 26.90 15.53
N GLY A 252 -9.40 27.85 14.69
CA GLY A 252 -8.66 29.08 14.44
C GLY A 252 -7.66 28.97 13.29
N LEU A 253 -6.90 30.02 13.04
CA LEU A 253 -5.89 30.05 11.98
C LEU A 253 -4.65 29.26 12.41
N ASN A 254 -4.31 28.25 11.62
CA ASN A 254 -3.10 27.46 11.79
C ASN A 254 -2.33 27.41 10.46
N ILE A 255 -1.03 27.62 10.53
CA ILE A 255 -0.11 27.51 9.38
C ILE A 255 1.06 26.66 9.81
N SER A 256 1.29 25.53 9.14
CA SER A 256 2.41 24.66 9.43
C SER A 256 3.08 24.17 8.14
N GLY A 257 4.33 23.78 8.24
CA GLY A 257 5.03 23.22 7.10
C GLY A 257 6.46 22.81 7.41
N GLN A 258 7.10 22.25 6.41
CA GLN A 258 8.50 21.86 6.46
C GLN A 258 9.17 22.01 5.10
N ALA A 259 10.49 22.21 5.11
CA ALA A 259 11.31 22.21 3.90
C ALA A 259 12.70 21.69 4.22
N GLY A 260 13.28 20.91 3.32
CA GLY A 260 14.58 20.31 3.52
C GLY A 260 15.23 19.87 2.22
N LEU A 261 16.49 19.48 2.36
CA LEU A 261 17.33 18.93 1.30
C LEU A 261 17.80 17.55 1.72
N SER A 262 17.96 16.65 0.74
CA SER A 262 18.54 15.35 0.97
C SER A 262 19.76 15.10 0.11
N TYR A 263 20.55 14.15 0.57
CA TYR A 263 21.71 13.59 -0.12
C TYR A 263 21.53 12.08 -0.19
N ASN A 264 21.62 11.52 -1.38
CA ASN A 264 21.72 10.08 -1.60
C ASN A 264 23.16 9.72 -1.97
N GLU A 265 23.68 8.59 -1.51
CA GLU A 265 25.05 8.14 -1.74
C GLU A 265 25.41 8.07 -3.23
N PHE A 266 24.47 7.61 -4.08
CA PHE A 266 24.64 7.47 -5.52
C PHE A 266 23.97 8.57 -6.34
N GLY A 267 23.34 9.58 -5.69
CA GLY A 267 22.61 10.64 -6.36
C GLY A 267 23.43 11.90 -6.60
N ASP A 268 22.93 12.80 -7.45
CA ASP A 268 23.57 14.07 -7.79
C ASP A 268 23.40 15.19 -6.73
N GLY A 269 22.73 14.90 -5.60
CA GLY A 269 22.54 15.81 -4.47
C GLY A 269 21.55 16.96 -4.73
N ASN A 270 20.61 16.82 -5.68
CA ASN A 270 19.59 17.82 -5.99
C ASN A 270 18.24 17.53 -5.32
N ASP A 271 18.22 16.66 -4.32
CA ASP A 271 17.03 16.23 -3.66
C ASP A 271 16.44 17.32 -2.77
N ARG A 272 15.13 17.48 -2.83
CA ARG A 272 14.40 18.51 -2.06
C ARG A 272 12.99 18.07 -1.74
N ARG A 273 12.51 18.49 -0.57
CA ARG A 273 11.15 18.24 -0.12
C ARG A 273 10.60 19.49 0.56
N ALA A 274 9.34 19.83 0.29
CA ALA A 274 8.64 20.90 0.97
C ALA A 274 7.16 20.52 1.11
N SER A 275 6.56 20.80 2.28
CA SER A 275 5.13 20.66 2.50
C SER A 275 4.60 21.78 3.38
N GLY A 276 3.31 22.08 3.23
CA GLY A 276 2.66 23.11 4.04
C GLY A 276 1.16 22.90 4.12
N THR A 277 0.60 23.30 5.26
CA THR A 277 -0.83 23.25 5.54
C THR A 277 -1.28 24.60 6.08
N ILE A 278 -2.39 25.10 5.58
CA ILE A 278 -3.11 26.23 6.13
C ILE A 278 -4.54 25.81 6.43
N SER A 279 -5.00 26.09 7.65
CA SER A 279 -6.39 25.85 8.05
C SER A 279 -6.93 27.01 8.87
N ASN A 280 -8.24 27.20 8.81
CA ASN A 280 -8.92 28.18 9.63
C ASN A 280 -10.38 27.79 9.88
N THR A 281 -10.89 28.13 11.08
CA THR A 281 -12.31 28.11 11.38
C THR A 281 -12.82 29.53 11.52
N PHE A 282 -14.05 29.82 11.07
CA PHE A 282 -14.67 31.16 11.07
C PHE A 282 -16.19 31.08 11.24
N GLY A 283 -16.83 32.25 11.51
CA GLY A 283 -18.26 32.30 11.75
C GLY A 283 -18.67 31.63 13.07
N ASN A 284 -17.93 31.86 14.17
CA ASN A 284 -18.06 31.18 15.45
C ASN A 284 -17.92 29.66 15.32
N ASP A 285 -16.87 29.23 14.64
CA ASP A 285 -16.53 27.82 14.37
C ASP A 285 -17.63 27.02 13.65
N ARG A 286 -18.44 27.73 12.81
CA ARG A 286 -19.43 27.06 11.94
C ARG A 286 -18.89 26.67 10.58
N PHE A 287 -17.87 27.36 10.10
CA PHE A 287 -17.21 27.06 8.84
C PHE A 287 -15.74 26.73 9.08
N GLY A 288 -15.26 25.73 8.40
CA GLY A 288 -13.85 25.37 8.40
C GLY A 288 -13.35 25.20 6.98
N ALA A 289 -12.11 25.64 6.72
CA ALA A 289 -11.42 25.44 5.47
C ALA A 289 -9.97 25.02 5.73
N LEU A 290 -9.47 24.04 4.96
CA LEU A 290 -8.11 23.55 5.02
C LEU A 290 -7.57 23.33 3.61
N LEU A 291 -6.30 23.65 3.41
CA LEU A 291 -5.53 23.32 2.22
C LEU A 291 -4.15 22.83 2.66
N SER A 292 -3.72 21.70 2.14
CA SER A 292 -2.37 21.15 2.32
C SER A 292 -1.75 20.86 0.97
N ALA A 293 -0.45 21.12 0.85
CA ALA A 293 0.33 20.85 -0.37
C ALA A 293 1.68 20.23 -0.01
N SER A 294 2.15 19.32 -0.84
CA SER A 294 3.46 18.67 -0.72
C SER A 294 4.12 18.54 -2.08
N TYR A 295 5.43 18.75 -2.12
CA TYR A 295 6.28 18.50 -3.28
C TYR A 295 7.59 17.86 -2.83
N SER A 296 8.01 16.81 -3.52
CA SER A 296 9.34 16.24 -3.37
C SER A 296 9.96 15.89 -4.72
N ARG A 297 11.28 15.98 -4.79
CA ARG A 297 12.09 15.50 -5.91
C ARG A 297 13.28 14.75 -5.34
N THR A 298 13.51 13.55 -5.84
CA THR A 298 14.68 12.72 -5.56
C THR A 298 15.41 12.37 -6.84
N ASP A 299 16.74 12.39 -6.80
CA ASP A 299 17.64 12.10 -7.90
C ASP A 299 18.53 10.95 -7.45
N ARG A 300 18.41 9.78 -8.08
CA ARG A 300 19.05 8.55 -7.65
C ARG A 300 19.72 7.82 -8.79
N GLN A 301 20.83 7.20 -8.46
CA GLN A 301 21.43 6.14 -9.28
C GLN A 301 21.23 4.79 -8.59
N VAL A 302 21.09 3.73 -9.38
CA VAL A 302 20.94 2.38 -8.89
C VAL A 302 21.78 1.44 -9.75
N ASP A 303 22.66 0.70 -9.10
CA ASP A 303 23.37 -0.41 -9.74
C ASP A 303 22.53 -1.69 -9.63
N ASN A 304 22.34 -2.38 -10.75
CA ASN A 304 21.55 -3.61 -10.77
C ASN A 304 22.21 -4.63 -11.71
N ILE A 305 22.33 -5.86 -11.25
CA ILE A 305 22.77 -7.01 -12.05
C ILE A 305 21.64 -8.04 -12.03
N GLU A 306 21.21 -8.47 -13.21
CA GLU A 306 20.25 -9.57 -13.34
C GLU A 306 20.88 -10.75 -14.09
N SER A 307 20.51 -11.98 -13.68
CA SER A 307 20.96 -13.23 -14.29
C SER A 307 19.76 -14.17 -14.45
N SER A 308 19.60 -14.72 -15.64
CA SER A 308 18.61 -15.75 -15.92
C SER A 308 19.24 -17.12 -15.71
N TRP A 309 18.60 -17.98 -14.90
CA TRP A 309 19.06 -19.31 -14.59
C TRP A 309 18.19 -20.36 -15.28
N ILE A 310 18.84 -21.30 -15.95
CA ILE A 310 18.23 -22.44 -16.62
C ILE A 310 18.77 -23.75 -16.07
N ILE A 311 18.05 -24.84 -16.32
CA ILE A 311 18.52 -26.20 -16.05
C ILE A 311 18.80 -26.88 -17.40
N GLU A 312 20.02 -27.34 -17.58
CA GLU A 312 20.44 -28.07 -18.78
C GLU A 312 20.89 -29.48 -18.41
N ASP A 313 20.56 -30.45 -19.27
CA ASP A 313 21.09 -31.81 -19.16
C ASP A 313 22.52 -31.88 -19.69
N VAL A 314 23.48 -31.92 -18.79
CA VAL A 314 24.89 -32.09 -19.12
C VAL A 314 25.33 -33.52 -18.80
N ALA A 315 25.48 -34.35 -19.82
CA ALA A 315 25.87 -35.77 -19.70
C ALA A 315 24.96 -36.63 -18.78
N GLY A 316 23.64 -36.34 -18.77
CA GLY A 316 22.64 -37.08 -18.00
C GLY A 316 22.49 -36.56 -16.55
N GLN A 317 22.97 -35.36 -16.27
CA GLN A 317 22.80 -34.66 -14.99
C GLN A 317 22.21 -33.28 -15.23
N ASP A 318 21.23 -32.91 -14.40
CA ASP A 318 20.72 -31.54 -14.34
C ASP A 318 21.82 -30.61 -13.83
N VAL A 319 22.15 -29.58 -14.59
CA VAL A 319 23.16 -28.57 -14.25
C VAL A 319 22.50 -27.20 -14.32
N PHE A 320 22.67 -26.38 -13.29
CA PHE A 320 22.17 -24.99 -13.24
C PHE A 320 23.15 -24.05 -13.93
N LEU A 321 22.72 -23.42 -15.00
CA LEU A 321 23.54 -22.52 -15.82
C LEU A 321 22.89 -21.14 -15.95
N VAL A 322 23.73 -20.13 -16.19
CA VAL A 322 23.28 -18.80 -16.58
C VAL A 322 23.28 -18.72 -18.11
N ASP A 323 22.11 -18.42 -18.68
CA ASP A 323 21.93 -18.27 -20.14
C ASP A 323 22.02 -16.79 -20.57
N GLU A 324 21.63 -15.85 -19.68
CA GLU A 324 21.65 -14.42 -19.96
C GLU A 324 22.05 -13.63 -18.70
N GLN A 325 22.74 -12.51 -18.89
CA GLN A 325 23.13 -11.61 -17.81
C GLN A 325 23.05 -10.15 -18.26
N GLU A 326 22.40 -9.32 -17.45
CA GLU A 326 22.24 -7.89 -17.66
C GLU A 326 22.94 -7.09 -16.56
N PHE A 327 23.71 -6.09 -16.94
CA PHE A 327 24.31 -5.10 -16.06
C PHE A 327 23.61 -3.77 -16.33
N LYS A 328 22.82 -3.29 -15.39
CA LYS A 328 21.94 -2.13 -15.53
C LYS A 328 22.40 -1.01 -14.61
N ASP A 329 22.65 0.13 -15.18
CA ASP A 329 23.00 1.37 -14.48
C ASP A 329 21.84 2.33 -14.70
N TYR A 330 21.11 2.63 -13.61
CA TYR A 330 19.92 3.48 -13.63
C TYR A 330 20.26 4.89 -13.17
N ASP A 331 19.79 5.88 -13.93
CA ASP A 331 19.70 7.27 -13.53
C ASP A 331 18.22 7.63 -13.47
N THR A 332 17.65 7.85 -12.26
CA THR A 332 16.21 8.08 -12.09
C THR A 332 15.92 9.35 -11.32
N VAL A 333 14.92 10.09 -11.80
CA VAL A 333 14.40 11.28 -11.15
C VAL A 333 12.94 11.03 -10.79
N ARG A 334 12.64 11.02 -9.49
CA ARG A 334 11.28 10.82 -8.96
C ARG A 334 10.74 12.14 -8.42
N GLU A 335 9.57 12.53 -8.90
CA GLU A 335 8.85 13.71 -8.43
C GLU A 335 7.50 13.32 -7.87
N ARG A 336 7.16 13.87 -6.69
CA ARG A 336 5.84 13.72 -6.07
C ARG A 336 5.24 15.08 -5.81
N THR A 337 3.97 15.22 -6.15
CA THR A 337 3.16 16.40 -5.85
C THR A 337 1.85 15.95 -5.25
N ALA A 338 1.43 16.51 -4.13
CA ALA A 338 0.13 16.22 -3.58
C ALA A 338 -0.57 17.47 -3.07
N LEU A 339 -1.90 17.44 -3.14
CA LEU A 339 -2.80 18.47 -2.63
C LEU A 339 -3.95 17.78 -1.87
N THR A 340 -4.30 18.29 -0.70
CA THR A 340 -5.54 17.94 -0.01
C THR A 340 -6.29 19.17 0.40
N GLY A 341 -7.62 19.13 0.34
CA GLY A 341 -8.48 20.22 0.75
C GLY A 341 -9.71 19.71 1.47
N SER A 342 -10.17 20.48 2.47
CA SER A 342 -11.39 20.20 3.21
C SER A 342 -12.17 21.48 3.45
N LEU A 343 -13.47 21.42 3.18
CA LEU A 343 -14.43 22.44 3.55
C LEU A 343 -15.51 21.80 4.42
N GLU A 344 -15.75 22.34 5.59
CA GLU A 344 -16.76 21.85 6.51
C GLU A 344 -17.71 22.96 6.93
N PHE A 345 -19.00 22.62 7.02
CA PHE A 345 -20.05 23.52 7.50
C PHE A 345 -20.87 22.85 8.60
N ARG A 346 -20.91 23.47 9.76
CA ARG A 346 -21.62 23.07 10.98
C ARG A 346 -22.61 24.13 11.36
N PRO A 347 -23.83 24.11 10.82
CA PRO A 347 -24.86 25.12 11.19
C PRO A 347 -25.19 25.11 12.68
N ASP A 348 -25.11 23.92 13.28
CA ASP A 348 -25.35 23.64 14.71
C ASP A 348 -24.65 22.36 15.13
N ASP A 349 -24.78 21.93 16.38
CA ASP A 349 -24.13 20.74 16.96
C ASP A 349 -24.75 19.40 16.46
N ALA A 350 -25.88 19.46 15.75
CA ALA A 350 -26.57 18.30 15.22
C ALA A 350 -26.26 18.02 13.74
N ASN A 351 -25.69 18.99 13.04
CA ASN A 351 -25.57 18.94 11.59
C ASN A 351 -24.18 19.31 11.14
N ARG A 352 -23.57 18.43 10.34
CA ARG A 352 -22.29 18.63 9.69
C ARG A 352 -22.40 18.31 8.21
N PHE A 353 -21.88 19.18 7.35
CA PHE A 353 -21.68 18.97 5.94
C PHE A 353 -20.20 19.10 5.63
N PHE A 354 -19.70 18.27 4.70
CA PHE A 354 -18.30 18.32 4.31
C PHE A 354 -18.10 18.09 2.82
N LEU A 355 -17.03 18.70 2.32
CA LEU A 355 -16.45 18.45 1.02
C LEU A 355 -14.95 18.23 1.23
N THR A 356 -14.46 17.06 0.91
CA THR A 356 -13.04 16.73 0.97
C THR A 356 -12.53 16.33 -0.41
N GLY A 357 -11.25 16.57 -0.67
CA GLY A 357 -10.62 16.13 -1.89
C GLY A 357 -9.12 15.96 -1.73
N SER A 358 -8.56 14.99 -2.45
CA SER A 358 -7.13 14.76 -2.54
C SER A 358 -6.70 14.55 -3.99
N TYR A 359 -5.51 15.02 -4.31
CA TYR A 359 -4.80 14.75 -5.55
C TYR A 359 -3.37 14.38 -5.22
N SER A 360 -2.86 13.34 -5.82
CA SER A 360 -1.48 12.89 -5.68
C SER A 360 -0.95 12.47 -7.04
N ARG A 361 0.26 12.91 -7.38
CA ARG A 361 0.97 12.52 -8.59
C ARG A 361 2.39 12.09 -8.24
N PHE A 362 2.76 10.93 -8.75
CA PHE A 362 4.11 10.40 -8.79
C PHE A 362 4.57 10.35 -10.24
N ARG A 363 5.78 10.83 -10.52
CA ARG A 363 6.44 10.72 -11.81
C ARG A 363 7.84 10.17 -11.61
N ASP A 364 8.13 9.10 -12.32
CA ASP A 364 9.45 8.48 -12.43
C ASP A 364 9.97 8.68 -13.86
N ASP A 365 11.11 9.38 -13.99
CA ASP A 365 11.79 9.66 -15.26
C ASP A 365 13.15 8.97 -15.21
N GLU A 366 13.30 7.86 -15.91
CA GLU A 366 14.38 6.90 -15.78
C GLU A 366 15.15 6.74 -17.08
N PHE A 367 16.47 6.90 -17.02
CA PHE A 367 17.39 6.39 -18.03
C PHE A 367 18.09 5.15 -17.48
N ARG A 368 18.14 4.09 -18.29
CA ARG A 368 18.82 2.84 -17.95
C ARG A 368 19.83 2.48 -19.02
N ASN A 369 21.10 2.46 -18.65
CA ASN A 369 22.17 1.93 -19.48
C ASN A 369 22.34 0.44 -19.20
N THR A 370 22.27 -0.41 -20.21
CA THR A 370 22.39 -1.87 -20.05
C THR A 370 23.53 -2.41 -20.90
N LEU A 371 24.38 -3.24 -20.30
CA LEU A 371 25.24 -4.20 -20.99
C LEU A 371 24.58 -5.57 -20.85
N LEU A 372 24.21 -6.18 -21.95
CA LEU A 372 23.56 -7.48 -22.01
C LEU A 372 24.52 -8.51 -22.60
N ILE A 373 24.64 -9.66 -21.92
CA ILE A 373 25.40 -10.82 -22.34
C ILE A 373 24.41 -11.98 -22.53
N ILE A 374 24.29 -12.51 -23.73
CA ILE A 374 23.45 -13.67 -24.04
C ILE A 374 24.39 -14.82 -24.31
N TYR A 375 24.63 -15.66 -23.29
CA TYR A 375 25.50 -16.81 -23.37
C TYR A 375 24.89 -17.89 -24.27
N ALA A 376 23.58 -18.18 -24.09
CA ALA A 376 22.85 -19.22 -24.81
C ALA A 376 22.66 -18.97 -26.31
N ASP A 377 23.03 -17.80 -26.83
CA ASP A 377 23.20 -17.58 -28.27
C ASP A 377 24.47 -18.26 -28.86
N GLY A 378 25.32 -18.73 -27.97
CA GLY A 378 26.52 -19.47 -28.29
C GLY A 378 26.41 -20.97 -28.02
N ASP A 379 27.53 -21.69 -28.18
CA ASP A 379 27.59 -23.13 -27.97
C ASP A 379 28.19 -23.46 -26.60
N LEU A 380 27.41 -24.18 -25.76
CA LEU A 380 27.87 -24.66 -24.45
C LEU A 380 29.02 -25.63 -24.62
N GLN A 381 30.12 -25.39 -23.90
CA GLN A 381 31.31 -26.24 -23.97
C GLN A 381 31.23 -27.38 -22.92
N PRO A 382 31.82 -28.54 -23.23
CA PRO A 382 31.89 -29.66 -22.28
C PRO A 382 32.59 -29.30 -20.97
N GLY A 383 32.06 -29.82 -19.85
CA GLY A 383 32.63 -29.63 -18.53
C GLY A 383 31.92 -28.56 -17.70
N ALA A 384 30.77 -28.09 -18.14
CA ALA A 384 29.90 -27.21 -17.34
C ALA A 384 29.44 -27.90 -16.04
N THR A 385 29.36 -27.11 -14.97
CA THR A 385 28.87 -27.50 -13.63
C THR A 385 28.00 -26.38 -13.11
N ASP A 386 27.27 -26.63 -12.02
CA ASP A 386 26.42 -25.61 -11.40
C ASP A 386 27.16 -24.28 -11.27
N GLY A 387 26.62 -23.24 -11.91
CA GLY A 387 27.17 -21.89 -11.86
C GLY A 387 28.55 -21.70 -12.51
N ASN A 388 29.06 -22.68 -13.25
CA ASN A 388 30.35 -22.57 -13.94
C ASN A 388 30.26 -23.14 -15.34
N ALA A 389 30.45 -22.33 -16.37
CA ALA A 389 30.39 -22.74 -17.75
C ALA A 389 31.25 -21.89 -18.66
N THR A 390 31.54 -22.44 -19.87
CA THR A 390 32.10 -21.72 -21.00
C THR A 390 31.16 -21.85 -22.18
N TRP A 391 30.89 -20.74 -22.87
CA TRP A 391 30.06 -20.67 -24.06
C TRP A 391 30.87 -20.02 -25.18
N ASN A 392 31.00 -20.71 -26.30
CA ASN A 392 31.68 -20.16 -27.47
C ASN A 392 30.70 -19.33 -28.28
N GLU A 393 31.18 -18.24 -28.87
CA GLU A 393 30.42 -17.35 -29.75
C GLU A 393 29.20 -16.72 -29.06
N SER A 394 29.31 -16.31 -27.78
CA SER A 394 28.29 -15.59 -27.03
C SER A 394 27.98 -14.23 -27.67
N ARG A 395 26.82 -13.64 -27.34
CA ARG A 395 26.40 -12.35 -27.87
C ARG A 395 26.53 -11.24 -26.81
N ILE A 396 26.88 -10.04 -27.27
CA ILE A 396 26.93 -8.83 -26.42
C ILE A 396 26.10 -7.73 -27.07
N GLU A 397 25.28 -7.07 -26.26
CA GLU A 397 24.46 -5.92 -26.65
C GLU A 397 24.63 -4.74 -25.68
N LYS A 398 24.44 -3.53 -26.18
CA LYS A 398 24.36 -2.30 -25.37
C LYS A 398 23.05 -1.58 -25.67
N GLU A 399 22.31 -1.26 -24.61
CA GLU A 399 21.02 -0.60 -24.70
C GLU A 399 20.98 0.68 -23.85
N LEU A 400 20.30 1.71 -24.36
CA LEU A 400 19.75 2.77 -23.55
C LEU A 400 18.23 2.64 -23.56
N ARG A 401 17.62 2.61 -22.37
CA ARG A 401 16.18 2.74 -22.18
C ARG A 401 15.86 4.08 -21.53
N HIS A 402 14.88 4.79 -22.07
CA HIS A 402 14.25 5.92 -21.40
C HIS A 402 12.80 5.56 -21.11
N ARG A 403 12.41 5.62 -19.85
CA ARG A 403 11.05 5.31 -19.40
C ARG A 403 10.52 6.47 -18.56
N ILE A 404 9.29 6.90 -18.84
CA ILE A 404 8.54 7.81 -18.00
C ILE A 404 7.29 7.07 -17.53
N VAL A 405 7.12 6.97 -16.21
CA VAL A 405 5.90 6.47 -15.57
C VAL A 405 5.32 7.60 -14.74
N GLN A 406 4.02 7.85 -14.92
CA GLN A 406 3.30 8.84 -14.13
C GLN A 406 2.05 8.19 -13.56
N ASN A 407 1.96 8.12 -12.23
CA ASN A 407 0.79 7.65 -11.51
C ASN A 407 0.07 8.85 -10.90
N GLU A 408 -1.25 8.91 -11.05
CA GLU A 408 -2.10 9.94 -10.46
C GLU A 408 -3.26 9.29 -9.70
N ILE A 409 -3.55 9.83 -8.50
CA ILE A 409 -4.70 9.42 -7.69
C ILE A 409 -5.46 10.67 -7.29
N THR A 410 -6.75 10.71 -7.61
CA THR A 410 -7.66 11.80 -7.26
C THR A 410 -8.85 11.25 -6.49
N THR A 411 -9.21 11.88 -5.36
CA THR A 411 -10.46 11.58 -4.66
C THR A 411 -11.23 12.86 -4.38
N ILE A 412 -12.56 12.79 -4.47
CA ILE A 412 -13.47 13.86 -4.09
C ILE A 412 -14.64 13.21 -3.36
N GLN A 413 -15.02 13.75 -2.21
CA GLN A 413 -16.16 13.27 -1.44
C GLN A 413 -16.98 14.46 -0.92
N VAL A 414 -18.29 14.34 -1.03
CA VAL A 414 -19.27 15.23 -0.39
C VAL A 414 -20.19 14.40 0.50
N GLY A 415 -20.52 14.91 1.67
CA GLY A 415 -21.38 14.18 2.58
C GLY A 415 -21.92 15.00 3.74
N GLY A 416 -22.65 14.33 4.61
CA GLY A 416 -23.21 14.92 5.81
C GLY A 416 -23.42 13.93 6.93
N GLU A 417 -23.40 14.42 8.15
CA GLU A 417 -23.69 13.72 9.41
C GLU A 417 -24.77 14.51 10.16
N HIS A 418 -25.82 13.83 10.59
CA HIS A 418 -26.99 14.48 11.18
C HIS A 418 -27.57 13.71 12.35
N LEU A 419 -27.81 14.36 13.47
CA LEU A 419 -28.61 13.80 14.55
C LEU A 419 -30.10 14.04 14.24
N ILE A 420 -30.83 12.97 13.89
CA ILE A 420 -32.21 13.04 13.44
C ILE A 420 -33.03 11.85 13.94
N GLY A 421 -34.25 12.09 14.42
CA GLY A 421 -35.20 11.05 14.80
C GLY A 421 -34.73 10.16 15.97
N GLY A 422 -33.88 10.66 16.84
CA GLY A 422 -33.29 9.89 17.94
C GLY A 422 -32.11 9.01 17.51
N GLY A 423 -31.62 9.18 16.32
CA GLY A 423 -30.47 8.45 15.75
C GLY A 423 -29.47 9.37 15.08
N GLU A 424 -28.48 8.80 14.43
CA GLU A 424 -27.45 9.45 13.63
C GLU A 424 -27.53 8.95 12.19
N LEU A 425 -27.68 9.87 11.25
CA LEU A 425 -27.65 9.63 9.81
C LEU A 425 -26.35 10.13 9.25
N ASP A 426 -25.59 9.29 8.57
CA ASP A 426 -24.46 9.72 7.74
C ASP A 426 -24.65 9.25 6.30
N TYR A 427 -24.17 10.06 5.35
CA TYR A 427 -24.17 9.72 3.93
C TYR A 427 -23.03 10.39 3.21
N SER A 428 -22.58 9.78 2.12
CA SER A 428 -21.57 10.34 1.23
C SER A 428 -21.78 9.94 -0.22
N LEU A 429 -21.33 10.81 -1.11
CA LEU A 429 -21.11 10.56 -2.53
C LEU A 429 -19.65 10.84 -2.82
N SER A 430 -18.96 9.90 -3.45
CA SER A 430 -17.54 10.03 -3.76
C SER A 430 -17.23 9.68 -5.21
N TYR A 431 -16.15 10.27 -5.69
CA TYR A 431 -15.48 9.95 -6.95
C TYR A 431 -14.01 9.70 -6.65
N ALA A 432 -13.47 8.62 -7.19
CA ALA A 432 -12.03 8.33 -7.19
C ALA A 432 -11.58 8.03 -8.62
N ARG A 433 -10.39 8.51 -8.99
CA ARG A 433 -9.71 8.19 -10.23
C ARG A 433 -8.27 7.81 -9.92
N SER A 434 -7.83 6.70 -10.45
CA SER A 434 -6.43 6.27 -10.47
C SER A 434 -6.00 6.10 -11.91
N GLU A 435 -4.86 6.68 -12.28
CA GLU A 435 -4.35 6.67 -13.65
C GLU A 435 -2.86 6.34 -13.64
N GLN A 436 -2.43 5.43 -14.52
CA GLN A 436 -1.04 5.27 -14.89
C GLN A 436 -0.88 5.69 -16.35
N PHE A 437 -0.01 6.64 -16.59
CA PHE A 437 0.34 7.12 -17.90
C PHE A 437 1.83 6.93 -18.17
N ASN A 438 2.15 6.08 -19.13
CA ASN A 438 3.50 5.82 -19.61
C ASN A 438 3.66 6.42 -21.01
N PRO A 439 3.88 7.73 -21.14
CA PRO A 439 3.95 8.40 -22.45
C PRO A 439 5.13 7.95 -23.29
N ARG A 440 6.18 7.42 -22.64
CA ARG A 440 7.39 7.01 -23.30
C ARG A 440 8.07 5.87 -22.57
N ARG A 441 8.26 4.76 -23.29
CA ARG A 441 9.27 3.75 -22.99
C ARG A 441 10.01 3.49 -24.32
N ALA A 442 11.13 4.18 -24.50
CA ALA A 442 11.95 4.11 -25.71
C ALA A 442 13.21 3.30 -25.43
N GLN A 443 13.61 2.43 -26.37
CA GLN A 443 14.83 1.63 -26.31
C GLN A 443 15.67 1.89 -27.55
N PHE A 444 16.99 2.02 -27.37
CA PHE A 444 18.00 2.26 -28.39
C PHE A 444 19.07 1.19 -28.26
N LEU A 445 19.08 0.24 -29.17
CA LEU A 445 19.86 -0.98 -29.08
C LEU A 445 20.96 -1.06 -30.15
N PHE A 446 22.18 -1.34 -29.71
CA PHE A 446 23.32 -1.73 -30.53
C PHE A 446 23.76 -3.13 -30.17
N ARG A 447 24.03 -3.94 -31.18
CA ARG A 447 24.49 -5.31 -31.07
C ARG A 447 25.93 -5.44 -31.59
N SER A 448 26.79 -6.12 -30.82
CA SER A 448 28.14 -6.44 -31.27
C SER A 448 28.11 -7.55 -32.35
N SER A 449 28.93 -7.35 -33.40
CA SER A 449 29.27 -8.40 -34.38
C SER A 449 30.40 -9.32 -33.89
N ILE A 450 31.12 -8.89 -32.85
CA ILE A 450 32.10 -9.70 -32.16
C ILE A 450 31.34 -10.73 -31.30
N ARG A 451 31.67 -11.99 -31.48
CA ARG A 451 31.06 -13.13 -30.75
C ARG A 451 32.16 -13.81 -29.93
N PRO A 452 32.41 -13.35 -28.69
CA PRO A 452 33.48 -13.88 -27.87
C PRO A 452 33.14 -15.23 -27.25
N ASP A 453 34.18 -16.02 -26.97
CA ASP A 453 34.08 -17.17 -26.08
C ASP A 453 34.12 -16.67 -24.65
N LEU A 454 33.02 -16.87 -23.90
CA LEU A 454 32.86 -16.36 -22.56
C LEU A 454 32.72 -17.47 -21.53
N SER A 455 33.36 -17.27 -20.38
CA SER A 455 33.19 -18.14 -19.22
C SER A 455 32.78 -17.32 -17.99
N TYR A 456 32.05 -18.00 -17.09
CA TYR A 456 31.69 -17.46 -15.79
C TYR A 456 31.88 -18.49 -14.67
N ASP A 457 32.10 -18.00 -13.45
CA ASP A 457 32.20 -18.79 -12.23
C ASP A 457 31.46 -18.07 -11.08
N PHE A 458 30.32 -18.65 -10.67
CA PHE A 458 29.46 -18.19 -9.57
C PHE A 458 29.79 -18.84 -8.22
N SER A 459 31.01 -19.37 -8.02
CA SER A 459 31.43 -19.85 -6.70
C SER A 459 31.37 -18.75 -5.63
N ASN A 460 31.46 -17.48 -6.04
CA ASN A 460 31.06 -16.32 -5.26
C ASN A 460 29.85 -15.67 -5.93
N ALA A 461 28.64 -16.00 -5.48
CA ALA A 461 27.40 -15.57 -6.08
C ALA A 461 27.17 -14.04 -6.08
N ASP A 462 27.75 -13.32 -5.08
CA ASP A 462 27.63 -11.85 -5.00
C ASP A 462 28.58 -11.10 -5.93
N SER A 463 29.65 -11.76 -6.39
CA SER A 463 30.63 -11.18 -7.30
C SER A 463 31.27 -12.28 -8.18
N PRO A 464 30.50 -12.84 -9.13
CA PRO A 464 30.97 -13.91 -9.98
C PRO A 464 32.16 -13.47 -10.85
N ALA A 465 33.08 -14.42 -11.11
CA ALA A 465 34.18 -14.16 -12.02
C ALA A 465 33.67 -14.29 -13.47
N LEU A 466 33.79 -13.22 -14.25
CA LEU A 466 33.27 -13.14 -15.61
C LEU A 466 34.42 -12.80 -16.57
N SER A 467 34.70 -13.68 -17.52
CA SER A 467 35.83 -13.54 -18.45
C SER A 467 35.72 -12.27 -19.31
N LEU A 468 34.50 -11.82 -19.66
CA LEU A 468 34.26 -10.62 -20.47
C LEU A 468 34.94 -9.37 -19.88
N PHE A 469 34.89 -9.20 -18.53
CA PHE A 469 35.48 -8.02 -17.88
C PHE A 469 37.00 -8.11 -17.73
N THR A 470 37.56 -9.29 -17.93
CA THR A 470 39.01 -9.49 -17.98
C THR A 470 39.55 -9.32 -19.41
N SER A 471 38.87 -9.86 -20.41
CA SER A 471 39.24 -9.78 -21.81
C SER A 471 38.92 -8.45 -22.48
N GLY A 472 37.75 -7.84 -22.08
CA GLY A 472 37.39 -6.49 -22.46
C GLY A 472 36.76 -6.33 -23.84
N GLU A 473 36.25 -7.39 -24.49
CA GLU A 473 35.65 -7.34 -25.84
C GLU A 473 34.45 -6.38 -25.91
N HIS A 474 33.69 -6.24 -24.81
CA HIS A 474 32.55 -5.28 -24.70
C HIS A 474 32.98 -3.80 -24.84
N LEU A 475 34.28 -3.52 -24.74
CA LEU A 475 34.83 -2.16 -24.90
C LEU A 475 35.26 -1.87 -26.36
N ASP A 476 35.32 -2.89 -27.24
CA ASP A 476 35.59 -2.66 -28.65
C ASP A 476 34.33 -2.15 -29.36
N LEU A 477 34.24 -0.82 -29.43
CA LEU A 477 33.10 -0.15 -30.04
C LEU A 477 32.99 -0.33 -31.56
N SER A 478 34.03 -0.80 -32.22
CA SER A 478 34.06 -0.96 -33.68
C SER A 478 33.14 -2.10 -34.14
N GLY A 479 32.90 -3.08 -33.28
CA GLY A 479 31.99 -4.21 -33.53
C GLY A 479 30.53 -3.90 -33.45
N TYR A 480 30.12 -2.81 -32.78
CA TYR A 480 28.70 -2.54 -32.51
C TYR A 480 27.99 -1.89 -33.70
N GLY A 481 26.96 -2.56 -34.20
CA GLY A 481 26.00 -2.09 -35.20
C GLY A 481 24.65 -1.77 -34.60
N PHE A 482 23.96 -0.73 -35.10
CA PHE A 482 22.59 -0.42 -34.72
C PHE A 482 21.68 -1.61 -34.99
N ARG A 483 20.85 -1.97 -34.01
CA ARG A 483 19.90 -3.09 -34.09
C ARG A 483 18.48 -2.62 -34.26
N GLU A 484 17.98 -1.80 -33.35
CA GLU A 484 16.59 -1.35 -33.36
C GLU A 484 16.30 -0.18 -32.44
N ASN A 485 15.19 0.50 -32.74
CA ASN A 485 14.45 1.34 -31.81
C ASN A 485 13.16 0.61 -31.42
N VAL A 486 12.79 0.68 -30.15
CA VAL A 486 11.48 0.26 -29.66
C VAL A 486 10.82 1.45 -28.96
N PHE A 487 9.55 1.68 -29.25
CA PHE A 487 8.74 2.67 -28.55
C PHE A 487 7.50 1.97 -28.00
N ARG A 488 7.20 2.24 -26.74
CA ARG A 488 5.99 1.74 -26.07
C ARG A 488 5.32 2.90 -25.36
N GLY A 489 3.99 2.93 -25.42
CA GLY A 489 3.11 3.75 -24.62
C GLY A 489 2.08 2.88 -23.92
N GLN A 490 1.63 3.29 -22.75
CA GLN A 490 0.56 2.63 -22.02
C GLN A 490 -0.23 3.66 -21.23
N THR A 491 -1.54 3.51 -21.26
CA THR A 491 -2.45 4.27 -20.40
C THR A 491 -3.39 3.31 -19.71
N THR A 492 -3.44 3.37 -18.39
CA THR A 492 -4.42 2.64 -17.59
C THR A 492 -5.21 3.64 -16.79
N GLU A 493 -6.53 3.61 -16.91
CA GLU A 493 -7.45 4.49 -16.18
C GLU A 493 -8.42 3.64 -15.37
N GLN A 494 -8.67 4.04 -14.14
CA GLN A 494 -9.67 3.45 -13.27
C GLN A 494 -10.49 4.56 -12.62
N ASP A 495 -11.77 4.62 -12.93
CA ASP A 495 -12.74 5.56 -12.39
C ASP A 495 -13.73 4.85 -11.47
N GLU A 496 -13.98 5.37 -10.26
CA GLU A 496 -14.98 4.84 -9.34
C GLU A 496 -15.94 5.95 -8.88
N ILE A 497 -17.24 5.66 -8.90
CA ILE A 497 -18.27 6.46 -8.24
C ILE A 497 -18.91 5.58 -7.16
N ALA A 498 -18.98 6.10 -5.92
CA ALA A 498 -19.60 5.40 -4.81
C ALA A 498 -20.57 6.30 -4.04
N ALA A 499 -21.67 5.71 -3.58
CA ALA A 499 -22.62 6.34 -2.68
C ALA A 499 -22.87 5.43 -1.47
N ARG A 500 -22.93 6.04 -0.28
CA ARG A 500 -23.20 5.35 1.00
C ARG A 500 -24.24 6.10 1.80
N ILE A 501 -25.02 5.35 2.58
CA ILE A 501 -25.93 5.88 3.57
C ILE A 501 -25.97 4.93 4.76
N ASN A 502 -25.87 5.47 5.97
CA ASN A 502 -25.91 4.71 7.21
C ASN A 502 -26.85 5.41 8.20
N TYR A 503 -27.51 4.61 9.04
CA TYR A 503 -28.32 5.11 10.13
C TYR A 503 -28.07 4.28 11.39
N ALA A 504 -27.69 4.97 12.48
CA ALA A 504 -27.50 4.38 13.80
C ALA A 504 -28.58 4.87 14.75
N PHE A 505 -29.09 3.97 15.60
CA PHE A 505 -30.08 4.29 16.62
C PHE A 505 -29.91 3.42 17.86
N SER A 506 -30.29 3.94 19.01
CA SER A 506 -30.21 3.22 20.28
C SER A 506 -31.45 2.42 20.58
N GLY A 507 -31.27 1.28 21.27
CA GLY A 507 -32.30 0.42 21.76
C GLY A 507 -31.79 -0.48 22.88
N SER A 508 -32.42 -1.62 23.08
CA SER A 508 -31.96 -2.64 24.02
C SER A 508 -32.08 -4.03 23.44
N PHE A 509 -31.12 -4.87 23.73
CA PHE A 509 -31.13 -6.29 23.41
C PHE A 509 -30.87 -7.12 24.68
N LEU A 510 -31.75 -8.01 25.05
CA LEU A 510 -31.71 -8.82 26.29
C LEU A 510 -31.46 -7.95 27.55
N ALA A 511 -32.16 -6.80 27.63
CA ALA A 511 -32.04 -5.78 28.68
C ALA A 511 -30.65 -5.07 28.74
N ASN A 512 -29.78 -5.26 27.76
CA ASN A 512 -28.53 -4.49 27.66
C ASN A 512 -28.70 -3.33 26.69
N PRO A 513 -28.07 -2.16 26.97
CA PRO A 513 -28.01 -1.06 26.02
C PRO A 513 -27.42 -1.54 24.69
N THR A 514 -28.02 -1.16 23.60
CA THR A 514 -27.62 -1.64 22.27
C THR A 514 -27.72 -0.51 21.25
N GLU A 515 -26.68 -0.29 20.50
CA GLU A 515 -26.70 0.51 19.28
C GLU A 515 -26.96 -0.41 18.08
N PHE A 516 -27.95 -0.07 17.29
CA PHE A 516 -28.22 -0.71 16.00
C PHE A 516 -27.75 0.21 14.90
N ARG A 517 -27.02 -0.35 13.93
CA ARG A 517 -26.57 0.39 12.74
C ARG A 517 -26.92 -0.40 11.49
N THR A 518 -27.49 0.28 10.51
CA THR A 518 -27.81 -0.29 9.21
C THR A 518 -27.38 0.66 8.10
N GLY A 519 -27.09 0.14 6.93
CA GLY A 519 -26.74 0.99 5.80
C GLY A 519 -26.73 0.24 4.48
N ALA A 520 -26.55 1.03 3.44
CA ALA A 520 -26.42 0.55 2.06
C ALA A 520 -25.31 1.34 1.33
N ALA A 521 -24.68 0.68 0.38
CA ALA A 521 -23.68 1.29 -0.48
C ALA A 521 -23.81 0.77 -1.92
N VAL A 522 -23.43 1.62 -2.87
CA VAL A 522 -23.25 1.23 -4.27
C VAL A 522 -21.92 1.79 -4.75
N ARG A 523 -21.15 0.96 -5.46
CA ARG A 523 -19.90 1.34 -6.14
C ARG A 523 -20.00 0.91 -7.61
N SER A 524 -19.58 1.77 -8.50
CA SER A 524 -19.41 1.45 -9.93
C SER A 524 -18.02 1.87 -10.34
N ARG A 525 -17.24 0.93 -10.84
CA ARG A 525 -15.85 1.10 -11.25
C ARG A 525 -15.70 0.71 -12.70
N GLU A 526 -15.05 1.56 -13.47
CA GLU A 526 -14.65 1.33 -14.84
C GLU A 526 -13.13 1.31 -14.93
N VAL A 527 -12.57 0.35 -15.66
CA VAL A 527 -11.13 0.20 -15.86
C VAL A 527 -10.86 0.03 -17.33
N THR A 528 -9.92 0.80 -17.86
CA THR A 528 -9.43 0.68 -19.25
C THR A 528 -7.92 0.54 -19.24
N ASN A 529 -7.38 -0.30 -20.12
CA ASN A 529 -5.95 -0.43 -20.36
C ASN A 529 -5.70 -0.41 -21.86
N ASP A 530 -4.86 0.51 -22.33
CA ASP A 530 -4.52 0.75 -23.72
C ASP A 530 -2.99 0.75 -23.89
N ASN A 531 -2.50 -0.09 -24.80
CA ASN A 531 -1.08 -0.30 -25.05
C ASN A 531 -0.76 -0.03 -26.52
N GLU A 532 0.39 0.62 -26.74
CA GLU A 532 0.96 0.79 -28.06
C GLU A 532 2.43 0.37 -28.10
N GLN A 533 2.80 -0.43 -29.10
CA GLN A 533 4.18 -0.84 -29.31
C GLN A 533 4.60 -0.70 -30.76
N TYR A 534 5.78 -0.10 -30.92
CA TYR A 534 6.46 0.06 -32.21
C TYR A 534 7.86 -0.51 -32.12
N ARG A 535 8.29 -1.18 -33.17
CA ARG A 535 9.65 -1.76 -33.28
C ARG A 535 10.21 -1.49 -34.66
N ASP A 536 11.21 -0.64 -34.73
CA ASP A 536 11.80 -0.22 -36.00
C ASP A 536 13.22 -0.80 -36.19
N ARG A 537 13.34 -1.75 -37.12
CA ARG A 537 14.60 -2.43 -37.51
C ARG A 537 15.03 -2.05 -38.92
N ARG A 538 14.36 -1.11 -39.55
CA ARG A 538 14.61 -0.75 -40.95
C ARG A 538 15.95 -0.04 -41.09
N GLY A 539 16.56 -0.16 -42.28
CA GLY A 539 17.80 0.56 -42.59
C GLY A 539 17.67 2.10 -42.44
N SER A 540 16.46 2.62 -42.65
CA SER A 540 16.13 4.04 -42.47
C SER A 540 16.11 4.49 -41.01
N ALA A 541 15.92 3.56 -40.03
CA ALA A 541 16.02 3.83 -38.61
C ALA A 541 17.48 3.82 -38.13
N ASN A 542 18.42 3.32 -38.94
CA ASN A 542 19.81 3.30 -38.59
C ASN A 542 20.37 4.75 -38.55
N PRO A 543 20.94 5.21 -37.44
CA PRO A 543 21.48 6.56 -37.31
C PRO A 543 22.63 6.84 -38.31
N GLY A 544 23.18 5.81 -38.96
CA GLY A 544 24.33 5.95 -39.86
C GLY A 544 25.61 6.40 -39.19
N GLN A 545 25.61 6.40 -37.85
CA GLN A 545 26.73 6.80 -37.00
C GLN A 545 27.13 5.61 -36.12
N PRO A 546 28.42 5.51 -35.76
CA PRO A 546 28.87 4.47 -34.83
C PRO A 546 28.33 4.74 -33.43
N ILE A 547 28.23 3.70 -32.60
CA ILE A 547 27.76 3.77 -31.22
C ILE A 547 28.48 4.87 -30.42
N SER A 548 29.78 5.10 -30.71
CA SER A 548 30.58 6.12 -30.05
C SER A 548 30.04 7.55 -30.20
N ALA A 549 29.21 7.83 -31.19
CA ALA A 549 28.56 9.12 -31.36
C ALA A 549 27.42 9.37 -30.36
N PHE A 550 26.97 8.32 -29.68
CA PHE A 550 25.88 8.32 -28.68
C PHE A 550 26.38 8.07 -27.26
N LEU A 551 27.69 7.95 -27.05
CA LEU A 551 28.28 7.75 -25.73
C LEU A 551 28.79 9.06 -25.15
N SER A 552 28.60 9.25 -23.87
CA SER A 552 29.18 10.34 -23.08
C SER A 552 30.63 10.02 -22.70
N THR A 553 31.32 10.95 -22.02
CA THR A 553 32.63 10.70 -21.40
C THR A 553 32.49 10.08 -20.00
N GLU A 554 31.29 9.98 -19.48
CA GLU A 554 30.99 9.37 -18.20
C GLU A 554 31.17 7.85 -18.27
N ARG A 555 31.80 7.31 -17.24
CA ARG A 555 32.10 5.87 -17.14
C ARG A 555 31.03 5.16 -16.34
N SER A 556 30.48 4.11 -16.87
CA SER A 556 29.58 3.22 -16.18
C SER A 556 30.36 2.14 -15.46
N GLN A 557 30.16 2.07 -14.17
CA GLN A 557 30.67 1.00 -13.31
C GLN A 557 29.50 0.49 -12.49
N ASN A 558 29.21 -0.80 -12.62
CA ASN A 558 28.15 -1.47 -11.89
C ASN A 558 28.82 -2.43 -10.90
N PHE A 559 28.70 -2.14 -9.59
CA PHE A 559 29.49 -2.79 -8.56
C PHE A 559 31.00 -2.79 -8.88
N SER A 560 31.61 -3.98 -9.07
CA SER A 560 33.04 -4.13 -9.44
C SER A 560 33.28 -4.20 -10.96
N TYR A 561 32.24 -4.19 -11.79
CA TYR A 561 32.33 -4.41 -13.24
C TYR A 561 32.34 -3.09 -14.00
N PHE A 562 33.34 -2.90 -14.86
CA PHE A 562 33.42 -1.73 -15.71
C PHE A 562 32.70 -1.97 -17.04
N LEU A 563 31.58 -1.27 -17.28
CA LEU A 563 30.74 -1.45 -18.46
C LEU A 563 31.17 -0.63 -19.69
N GLY A 564 32.12 0.26 -19.54
CA GLY A 564 32.52 1.24 -20.55
C GLY A 564 31.91 2.62 -20.32
N ASN A 565 31.73 3.40 -21.39
CA ASN A 565 31.09 4.70 -21.30
C ASN A 565 29.58 4.57 -21.36
N LYS A 566 28.86 5.37 -20.55
CA LYS A 566 27.39 5.49 -20.59
C LYS A 566 26.92 6.07 -21.92
N TYR A 567 25.71 5.73 -22.35
CA TYR A 567 25.06 6.52 -23.39
C TYR A 567 24.88 7.98 -22.92
N ASP A 568 24.94 8.90 -23.87
CA ASP A 568 24.55 10.29 -23.67
C ASP A 568 23.03 10.43 -23.88
N PRO A 569 22.22 10.60 -22.79
CA PRO A 569 20.78 10.74 -22.91
C PRO A 569 20.35 11.86 -23.86
N SER A 570 21.14 12.94 -23.93
CA SER A 570 20.85 14.10 -24.79
C SER A 570 21.04 13.76 -26.27
N ALA A 571 22.13 13.05 -26.61
CA ALA A 571 22.39 12.63 -27.99
C ALA A 571 21.34 11.63 -28.48
N VAL A 572 20.99 10.64 -27.65
CA VAL A 572 19.98 9.63 -28.01
C VAL A 572 18.58 10.24 -28.09
N THR A 573 18.20 11.13 -27.14
CA THR A 573 16.92 11.84 -27.18
C THR A 573 16.81 12.74 -28.41
N ALA A 574 17.88 13.44 -28.79
CA ALA A 574 17.91 14.22 -30.03
C ALA A 574 17.68 13.34 -31.26
N TYR A 575 18.29 12.15 -31.29
CA TYR A 575 18.06 11.18 -32.36
C TYR A 575 16.60 10.68 -32.37
N TRP A 576 16.04 10.29 -31.23
CA TRP A 576 14.64 9.86 -31.14
C TRP A 576 13.70 10.96 -31.63
N ASN A 577 13.85 12.20 -31.14
CA ASN A 577 12.97 13.30 -31.53
C ASN A 577 13.02 13.61 -33.03
N ALA A 578 14.16 13.38 -33.68
CA ALA A 578 14.31 13.56 -35.11
C ALA A 578 13.69 12.42 -35.94
N ASN A 579 13.56 11.22 -35.38
CA ASN A 579 13.17 10.00 -36.10
C ASN A 579 11.89 9.35 -35.54
N GLU A 580 11.27 9.85 -34.49
CA GLU A 580 10.10 9.26 -33.81
C GLU A 580 8.95 9.01 -34.79
N ALA A 581 8.57 10.01 -35.59
CA ALA A 581 7.46 9.88 -36.53
C ALA A 581 7.66 8.77 -37.55
N GLN A 582 8.92 8.45 -37.90
CA GLN A 582 9.26 7.34 -38.79
C GLN A 582 9.31 6.02 -38.03
N SER A 583 9.83 6.01 -36.82
CA SER A 583 9.94 4.79 -36.00
C SER A 583 8.62 4.37 -35.37
N THR A 584 7.59 5.27 -35.36
CA THR A 584 6.23 5.01 -34.86
C THR A 584 5.19 5.00 -35.96
N ASP A 585 5.58 4.78 -37.21
CA ASP A 585 4.64 4.65 -38.33
C ASP A 585 3.96 3.27 -38.34
N ALA A 586 2.96 3.12 -39.22
CA ALA A 586 2.19 1.88 -39.36
C ALA A 586 3.04 0.63 -39.70
N ALA A 587 4.20 0.81 -40.36
CA ALA A 587 5.11 -0.30 -40.70
C ALA A 587 5.94 -0.78 -39.51
N SER A 588 6.09 0.04 -38.46
CA SER A 588 6.79 -0.28 -37.21
C SER A 588 5.85 -0.76 -36.12
N ARG A 589 4.52 -0.51 -36.25
CA ARG A 589 3.52 -0.89 -35.25
C ARG A 589 3.46 -2.40 -35.10
N ARG A 590 3.57 -2.87 -33.88
CA ARG A 590 3.43 -4.28 -33.52
C ARG A 590 1.97 -4.54 -33.17
N VAL A 591 1.16 -4.90 -34.18
CA VAL A 591 -0.30 -5.04 -34.02
C VAL A 591 -0.67 -6.01 -32.89
N PRO A 592 -0.08 -7.23 -32.77
CA PRO A 592 -0.39 -8.09 -31.62
C PRO A 592 -0.11 -7.41 -30.28
N GLN A 593 1.12 -6.93 -30.05
CA GLN A 593 1.55 -6.35 -28.80
C GLN A 593 0.87 -5.00 -28.47
N SER A 594 0.36 -4.29 -29.50
CA SER A 594 -0.41 -3.05 -29.34
C SER A 594 -1.90 -3.28 -29.13
N THR A 595 -2.37 -4.52 -29.16
CA THR A 595 -3.81 -4.80 -29.18
C THR A 595 -4.20 -5.86 -28.16
N THR A 596 -3.42 -6.93 -28.01
CA THR A 596 -3.83 -8.08 -27.18
C THR A 596 -3.66 -7.87 -25.69
N ALA A 597 -2.94 -6.82 -25.28
CA ALA A 597 -2.83 -6.38 -23.89
C ALA A 597 -3.95 -5.40 -23.48
N ASP A 598 -4.73 -4.89 -24.47
CA ASP A 598 -5.82 -3.95 -24.19
C ASP A 598 -7.01 -4.67 -23.56
N TYR A 599 -7.69 -3.98 -22.65
CA TYR A 599 -8.96 -4.47 -22.09
C TYR A 599 -9.79 -3.34 -21.50
N ASP A 600 -11.12 -3.60 -21.43
CA ASP A 600 -12.08 -2.82 -20.67
C ASP A 600 -12.76 -3.71 -19.65
N ALA A 601 -12.97 -3.21 -18.44
CA ALA A 601 -13.71 -3.90 -17.39
C ALA A 601 -14.64 -2.94 -16.64
N GLU A 602 -15.83 -3.41 -16.28
CA GLU A 602 -16.78 -2.71 -15.43
C GLU A 602 -17.16 -3.61 -14.25
N GLU A 603 -17.07 -3.08 -13.02
CA GLU A 603 -17.42 -3.77 -11.78
C GLU A 603 -18.41 -2.93 -10.99
N ARG A 604 -19.64 -3.46 -10.74
CA ARG A 604 -20.65 -2.82 -9.90
C ARG A 604 -20.91 -3.65 -8.66
N ILE A 605 -20.88 -3.02 -7.50
CA ILE A 605 -21.09 -3.66 -6.21
C ILE A 605 -22.24 -2.96 -5.49
N TYR A 606 -23.27 -3.72 -5.15
CA TYR A 606 -24.41 -3.30 -4.33
C TYR A 606 -24.29 -3.96 -2.97
N ALA A 607 -24.23 -3.18 -1.91
CA ALA A 607 -24.05 -3.67 -0.56
C ALA A 607 -25.14 -3.19 0.37
N ALA A 608 -25.50 -4.04 1.34
CA ALA A 608 -26.34 -3.68 2.46
C ALA A 608 -25.85 -4.41 3.72
N TYR A 609 -26.03 -3.78 4.89
CA TYR A 609 -25.66 -4.41 6.14
C TYR A 609 -26.61 -4.03 7.28
N GLY A 610 -26.58 -4.87 8.32
CA GLY A 610 -27.16 -4.59 9.61
C GLY A 610 -26.26 -5.13 10.71
N MET A 611 -26.07 -4.34 11.78
CA MET A 611 -25.28 -4.75 12.93
C MET A 611 -25.85 -4.19 14.23
N ALA A 612 -25.52 -4.86 15.33
CA ALA A 612 -25.84 -4.46 16.68
C ALA A 612 -24.57 -4.43 17.54
N THR A 613 -24.38 -3.35 18.30
CA THR A 613 -23.33 -3.23 19.31
C THR A 613 -23.98 -3.28 20.68
N VAL A 614 -23.78 -4.38 21.40
CA VAL A 614 -24.41 -4.66 22.71
C VAL A 614 -23.41 -4.38 23.83
N GLU A 615 -23.79 -3.53 24.78
CA GLU A 615 -23.03 -3.23 26.00
C GLU A 615 -23.47 -4.12 27.16
N ALA A 616 -22.75 -5.18 27.47
CA ALA A 616 -23.04 -6.13 28.54
C ALA A 616 -22.02 -6.00 29.69
N GLY A 617 -22.12 -4.94 30.47
CA GLY A 617 -21.17 -4.60 31.53
C GLY A 617 -19.78 -4.27 30.97
N ALA A 618 -18.75 -5.04 31.35
CA ALA A 618 -17.40 -4.86 30.83
C ALA A 618 -17.17 -5.49 29.45
N THR A 619 -18.21 -6.07 28.83
CA THR A 619 -18.16 -6.75 27.54
C THR A 619 -18.95 -5.97 26.51
N ARG A 620 -18.32 -5.67 25.38
CA ARG A 620 -18.95 -5.11 24.19
C ARG A 620 -18.95 -6.16 23.10
N ILE A 621 -20.12 -6.41 22.50
CA ILE A 621 -20.32 -7.42 21.45
C ILE A 621 -20.83 -6.72 20.20
N VAL A 622 -20.13 -6.80 19.10
CA VAL A 622 -20.61 -6.39 17.79
C VAL A 622 -20.98 -7.63 17.01
N ALA A 623 -22.23 -7.72 16.58
CA ALA A 623 -22.70 -8.82 15.74
C ALA A 623 -23.49 -8.24 14.57
N GLY A 624 -23.25 -8.76 13.37
CA GLY A 624 -23.94 -8.28 12.18
C GLY A 624 -23.64 -9.10 10.93
N VAL A 625 -24.22 -8.68 9.84
CA VAL A 625 -24.01 -9.28 8.52
C VAL A 625 -24.03 -8.20 7.46
N ARG A 626 -23.13 -8.34 6.50
CA ARG A 626 -23.11 -7.59 5.25
C ARG A 626 -23.38 -8.54 4.10
N VAL A 627 -24.09 -8.07 3.09
CA VAL A 627 -24.29 -8.76 1.82
C VAL A 627 -23.80 -7.87 0.70
N GLU A 628 -23.06 -8.44 -0.25
CA GLU A 628 -22.62 -7.76 -1.46
C GLU A 628 -23.06 -8.56 -2.69
N HIS A 629 -23.66 -7.87 -3.66
CA HIS A 629 -23.95 -8.39 -4.98
C HIS A 629 -23.05 -7.69 -5.98
N THR A 630 -22.19 -8.46 -6.64
CA THR A 630 -21.20 -7.97 -7.62
C THR A 630 -21.67 -8.33 -9.02
N GLN A 631 -21.62 -7.37 -9.94
CA GLN A 631 -21.78 -7.55 -11.38
C GLN A 631 -20.46 -7.13 -12.04
N PHE A 632 -19.92 -8.01 -12.86
CA PHE A 632 -18.67 -7.79 -13.58
C PHE A 632 -18.91 -8.00 -15.08
N GLU A 633 -18.45 -7.07 -15.90
CA GLU A 633 -18.39 -7.17 -17.35
C GLU A 633 -16.96 -6.84 -17.80
N GLY A 634 -16.41 -7.66 -18.69
CA GLY A 634 -15.07 -7.46 -19.23
C GLY A 634 -15.02 -7.72 -20.73
N SER A 635 -14.13 -7.02 -21.42
CA SER A 635 -13.89 -7.25 -22.84
C SER A 635 -12.41 -7.05 -23.19
N ALA A 636 -11.91 -7.85 -24.13
CA ALA A 636 -10.57 -7.74 -24.66
C ALA A 636 -10.53 -8.07 -26.15
N PRO A 637 -9.68 -7.41 -26.93
CA PRO A 637 -9.43 -7.77 -28.32
C PRO A 637 -8.79 -9.16 -28.42
N PHE A 638 -9.14 -9.87 -29.47
CA PHE A 638 -8.54 -11.14 -29.87
C PHE A 638 -8.17 -11.07 -31.34
N ILE A 639 -6.98 -11.54 -31.67
CA ILE A 639 -6.46 -11.58 -33.04
C ILE A 639 -6.43 -13.03 -33.48
N ASP A 640 -7.11 -13.35 -34.57
CA ASP A 640 -7.07 -14.69 -35.17
C ASP A 640 -5.86 -14.90 -36.08
N ASP A 641 -5.65 -16.15 -36.54
CA ASP A 641 -4.53 -16.52 -37.44
C ASP A 641 -4.54 -15.77 -38.79
N ASN A 642 -5.63 -15.09 -39.16
CA ASN A 642 -5.77 -14.27 -40.35
C ASN A 642 -5.60 -12.78 -40.05
N GLU A 643 -5.11 -12.42 -38.89
CA GLU A 643 -4.96 -11.04 -38.39
C GLU A 643 -6.29 -10.26 -38.27
N ASN A 644 -7.44 -10.94 -38.19
CA ASN A 644 -8.70 -10.27 -37.94
C ASN A 644 -8.87 -10.03 -36.43
N ILE A 645 -9.23 -8.79 -36.07
CA ILE A 645 -9.49 -8.39 -34.70
C ILE A 645 -10.97 -8.62 -34.40
N SER A 646 -11.26 -9.34 -33.33
CA SER A 646 -12.57 -9.54 -32.73
C SER A 646 -12.53 -9.14 -31.24
N ILE A 647 -13.70 -9.00 -30.61
CA ILE A 647 -13.79 -8.66 -29.19
C ILE A 647 -14.38 -9.83 -28.43
N ASN A 648 -13.61 -10.42 -27.54
CA ASN A 648 -14.07 -11.39 -26.57
C ASN A 648 -14.71 -10.67 -25.37
N ARG A 649 -15.73 -11.28 -24.75
CA ARG A 649 -16.44 -10.71 -23.61
C ARG A 649 -16.68 -11.75 -22.53
N VAL A 650 -16.68 -11.29 -21.28
CA VAL A 650 -17.11 -12.04 -20.11
C VAL A 650 -18.13 -11.22 -19.33
N SER A 651 -19.12 -11.89 -18.75
CA SER A 651 -20.07 -11.27 -17.82
C SER A 651 -20.34 -12.25 -16.69
N ARG A 652 -20.27 -11.77 -15.46
CA ARG A 652 -20.45 -12.55 -14.23
C ARG A 652 -21.26 -11.77 -13.23
N ASP A 653 -22.11 -12.46 -12.46
CA ASP A 653 -22.78 -11.91 -11.29
C ASP A 653 -22.76 -12.92 -10.14
N TYR A 654 -22.53 -12.44 -8.93
CA TYR A 654 -22.50 -13.28 -7.73
C TYR A 654 -22.87 -12.49 -6.49
N THR A 655 -23.28 -13.23 -5.44
CA THR A 655 -23.68 -12.62 -4.16
C THR A 655 -23.01 -13.33 -3.00
N ASN A 656 -22.30 -12.56 -2.17
CA ASN A 656 -21.58 -13.06 -1.01
C ASN A 656 -22.11 -12.47 0.30
N TRP A 657 -22.05 -13.27 1.36
CA TRP A 657 -22.49 -12.93 2.70
C TRP A 657 -21.29 -12.90 3.63
N PHE A 658 -21.21 -11.85 4.43
CA PHE A 658 -20.09 -11.57 5.33
C PHE A 658 -20.61 -11.43 6.77
N PRO A 659 -20.80 -12.55 7.49
CA PRO A 659 -21.13 -12.53 8.91
C PRO A 659 -19.95 -12.00 9.72
N ASN A 660 -20.26 -11.31 10.81
CA ASN A 660 -19.28 -10.73 11.73
C ASN A 660 -19.73 -10.93 13.17
N LEU A 661 -18.79 -11.36 14.01
CA LEU A 661 -18.93 -11.36 15.45
C LEU A 661 -17.61 -10.87 16.05
N THR A 662 -17.65 -9.75 16.75
CA THR A 662 -16.49 -9.19 17.45
C THR A 662 -16.85 -8.99 18.91
N VAL A 663 -16.02 -9.48 19.82
CA VAL A 663 -16.18 -9.37 21.27
C VAL A 663 -14.96 -8.65 21.82
N ARG A 664 -15.20 -7.58 22.56
CA ARG A 664 -14.20 -6.84 23.32
C ARG A 664 -14.58 -6.89 24.80
N HIS A 665 -13.65 -7.35 25.65
CA HIS A 665 -13.87 -7.47 27.08
C HIS A 665 -12.79 -6.70 27.87
N GLU A 666 -13.23 -5.87 28.79
CA GLU A 666 -12.33 -5.15 29.73
C GLU A 666 -12.19 -5.97 31.02
N PHE A 667 -11.10 -6.73 31.15
CA PHE A 667 -10.78 -7.47 32.38
C PHE A 667 -10.43 -6.51 33.53
N SER A 668 -9.88 -5.35 33.18
CA SER A 668 -9.61 -4.21 34.04
C SER A 668 -9.49 -2.94 33.18
N ASP A 669 -9.35 -1.78 33.80
CA ASP A 669 -9.14 -0.51 33.07
C ASP A 669 -7.91 -0.54 32.13
N ASN A 670 -6.94 -1.42 32.43
CA ASN A 670 -5.67 -1.51 31.70
C ASN A 670 -5.55 -2.79 30.85
N LEU A 671 -6.43 -3.78 31.02
CA LEU A 671 -6.32 -5.08 30.34
C LEU A 671 -7.56 -5.35 29.51
N ILE A 672 -7.39 -5.42 28.20
CA ILE A 672 -8.47 -5.63 27.23
C ILE A 672 -8.19 -6.88 26.42
N GLY A 673 -9.21 -7.73 26.29
CA GLY A 673 -9.22 -8.88 25.37
C GLY A 673 -10.15 -8.64 24.21
N ARG A 674 -9.77 -9.12 23.04
CA ARG A 674 -10.58 -9.07 21.80
C ARG A 674 -10.62 -10.44 21.16
N VAL A 675 -11.78 -10.79 20.60
CA VAL A 675 -11.95 -11.97 19.75
C VAL A 675 -12.83 -11.56 18.57
N ALA A 676 -12.49 -11.97 17.37
CA ALA A 676 -13.30 -11.72 16.18
C ALA A 676 -13.40 -12.95 15.29
N LEU A 677 -14.59 -13.14 14.73
CA LEU A 677 -14.90 -14.09 13.67
C LEU A 677 -15.51 -13.31 12.52
N THR A 678 -14.83 -13.30 11.37
CA THR A 678 -15.24 -12.49 10.20
C THR A 678 -15.07 -13.27 8.92
N ARG A 679 -15.79 -12.89 7.88
CA ARG A 679 -15.58 -13.37 6.53
C ARG A 679 -15.26 -12.20 5.62
N ALA A 680 -14.32 -12.37 4.69
CA ALA A 680 -13.85 -11.36 3.75
C ALA A 680 -13.68 -11.95 2.35
N ILE A 681 -13.52 -11.09 1.36
CA ILE A 681 -13.34 -11.43 -0.05
C ILE A 681 -12.14 -10.68 -0.62
N SER A 682 -11.48 -11.26 -1.62
CA SER A 682 -10.64 -10.54 -2.56
C SER A 682 -11.09 -10.91 -3.98
N ARG A 683 -11.36 -9.88 -4.78
CA ARG A 683 -11.80 -10.07 -6.16
C ARG A 683 -10.59 -10.24 -7.07
N PRO A 684 -10.68 -11.08 -8.12
CA PRO A 684 -9.57 -11.30 -9.04
C PRO A 684 -9.12 -10.02 -9.73
N ARG A 685 -7.84 -9.98 -10.12
CA ARG A 685 -7.30 -8.88 -10.92
C ARG A 685 -8.04 -8.76 -12.25
N TYR A 686 -8.27 -7.54 -12.72
CA TYR A 686 -9.06 -7.30 -13.93
C TYR A 686 -8.48 -8.00 -15.16
N GLN A 687 -7.17 -7.85 -15.37
CA GLN A 687 -6.47 -8.48 -16.49
C GLN A 687 -6.55 -10.01 -16.47
N ASP A 688 -6.73 -10.62 -15.29
CA ASP A 688 -6.73 -12.07 -15.12
C ASP A 688 -8.12 -12.69 -15.32
N VAL A 689 -9.19 -11.88 -15.24
CA VAL A 689 -10.58 -12.32 -15.53
C VAL A 689 -11.00 -12.03 -16.96
N VAL A 690 -10.55 -10.91 -17.56
CA VAL A 690 -10.93 -10.58 -18.94
C VAL A 690 -10.33 -11.60 -19.92
N PRO A 691 -11.05 -11.99 -20.99
CA PRO A 691 -10.62 -13.04 -21.92
C PRO A 691 -9.57 -12.56 -22.93
N ARG A 692 -8.47 -11.98 -22.42
CA ARG A 692 -7.33 -11.52 -23.21
C ARG A 692 -6.34 -12.66 -23.49
N VAL A 693 -5.57 -12.52 -24.56
CA VAL A 693 -4.44 -13.36 -24.89
C VAL A 693 -3.32 -12.47 -25.39
N GLU A 694 -2.39 -12.13 -24.53
CA GLU A 694 -1.20 -11.35 -24.86
C GLU A 694 -0.10 -12.28 -25.35
N GLU A 695 0.46 -11.98 -26.51
CA GLU A 695 1.47 -12.78 -27.17
C GLU A 695 2.80 -12.03 -27.27
N GLY A 696 3.88 -12.69 -26.90
CA GLY A 696 5.25 -12.20 -27.05
C GLY A 696 5.74 -12.20 -28.50
N ASP A 697 7.03 -12.09 -28.69
CA ASP A 697 7.65 -12.12 -30.03
C ASP A 697 7.83 -13.56 -30.52
N ARG A 698 7.08 -13.96 -31.56
CA ARG A 698 7.17 -15.30 -32.18
C ARG A 698 8.55 -15.63 -32.75
N SER A 699 9.46 -14.66 -32.88
CA SER A 699 10.84 -14.91 -33.26
C SER A 699 11.73 -15.37 -32.11
N SER A 700 11.22 -15.35 -30.87
CA SER A 700 11.89 -15.87 -29.66
C SER A 700 11.11 -17.07 -29.15
N LEU A 701 11.73 -18.26 -29.16
CA LEU A 701 11.11 -19.48 -28.65
C LEU A 701 11.73 -19.87 -27.30
N PRO A 702 10.92 -20.37 -26.36
CA PRO A 702 9.44 -20.46 -26.40
C PRO A 702 8.77 -19.09 -26.47
N VAL A 703 7.61 -19.01 -27.17
CA VAL A 703 6.82 -17.78 -27.22
C VAL A 703 6.18 -17.55 -25.86
N SER A 704 6.38 -16.38 -25.26
CA SER A 704 5.67 -16.00 -24.03
C SER A 704 4.21 -15.69 -24.35
N VAL A 705 3.28 -16.33 -23.63
CA VAL A 705 1.83 -16.13 -23.80
C VAL A 705 1.19 -15.90 -22.43
N SER A 706 0.60 -14.73 -22.22
CA SER A 706 -0.19 -14.42 -21.01
C SER A 706 -1.68 -14.46 -21.33
N ARG A 707 -2.45 -15.21 -20.53
CA ARG A 707 -3.90 -15.40 -20.76
C ARG A 707 -4.73 -14.98 -19.54
N GLY A 708 -5.86 -14.35 -19.82
CA GLY A 708 -6.93 -14.25 -18.82
C GLY A 708 -7.67 -15.57 -18.65
N ASN A 709 -8.35 -15.71 -17.51
CA ASN A 709 -9.17 -16.85 -17.14
C ASN A 709 -10.57 -16.37 -16.73
N PRO A 710 -11.55 -16.37 -17.66
CA PRO A 710 -12.93 -15.95 -17.37
C PRO A 710 -13.65 -16.77 -16.28
N ASP A 711 -13.15 -17.95 -15.97
CA ASP A 711 -13.73 -18.86 -14.95
C ASP A 711 -13.09 -18.64 -13.56
N LEU A 712 -12.17 -17.69 -13.42
CA LEU A 712 -11.45 -17.42 -12.18
C LEU A 712 -12.43 -16.94 -11.09
N CYS A 713 -12.47 -17.65 -9.95
CA CYS A 713 -13.31 -17.31 -8.81
C CYS A 713 -12.65 -16.25 -7.92
N GLU A 714 -13.48 -15.55 -7.14
CA GLU A 714 -13.00 -14.68 -6.07
C GLU A 714 -12.43 -15.51 -4.91
N THR A 715 -11.32 -15.04 -4.32
CA THR A 715 -10.76 -15.62 -3.10
C THR A 715 -11.63 -15.25 -1.90
N MET A 716 -12.10 -16.26 -1.15
CA MET A 716 -12.84 -16.05 0.11
C MET A 716 -11.95 -16.37 1.30
N SER A 717 -12.20 -15.71 2.43
CA SER A 717 -11.47 -15.99 3.67
C SER A 717 -12.40 -16.01 4.88
N ASN A 718 -12.32 -17.09 5.69
CA ASN A 718 -12.90 -17.14 7.02
C ASN A 718 -11.82 -16.81 8.05
N ASN A 719 -11.99 -15.72 8.80
CA ASN A 719 -10.97 -15.18 9.68
C ASN A 719 -11.31 -15.39 11.15
N PHE A 720 -10.32 -15.81 11.93
CA PHE A 720 -10.34 -15.82 13.39
C PHE A 720 -9.20 -14.95 13.91
N ASP A 721 -9.52 -14.03 14.82
CA ASP A 721 -8.56 -13.17 15.51
C ASP A 721 -8.80 -13.22 17.02
N ALA A 722 -7.71 -13.29 17.81
CA ALA A 722 -7.78 -13.14 19.25
C ALA A 722 -6.58 -12.33 19.75
N GLY A 723 -6.81 -11.39 20.66
CA GLY A 723 -5.77 -10.52 21.18
C GLY A 723 -5.96 -10.15 22.63
N LEU A 724 -4.84 -9.84 23.28
CA LEU A 724 -4.77 -9.32 24.63
C LEU A 724 -3.87 -8.10 24.66
N GLU A 725 -4.40 -6.98 25.17
CA GLU A 725 -3.73 -5.68 25.19
C GLU A 725 -3.64 -5.18 26.65
N TYR A 726 -2.45 -4.86 27.10
CA TYR A 726 -2.20 -4.24 28.40
C TYR A 726 -1.66 -2.82 28.22
N TYR A 727 -2.38 -1.85 28.73
CA TYR A 727 -2.06 -0.42 28.63
C TYR A 727 -1.36 0.06 29.91
N PHE A 728 -0.10 0.47 29.78
CA PHE A 728 0.71 0.96 30.90
C PHE A 728 0.32 2.40 31.29
N THR A 729 0.40 2.69 32.57
CA THR A 729 0.30 4.06 33.09
C THR A 729 1.73 4.62 33.26
N PRO A 730 2.04 5.85 32.84
CA PRO A 730 1.13 6.84 32.23
C PRO A 730 0.80 6.57 30.77
N LEU A 731 1.70 5.98 29.98
CA LEU A 731 1.51 5.70 28.57
C LEU A 731 2.38 4.51 28.12
N GLY A 732 1.77 3.56 27.45
CA GLY A 732 2.44 2.42 26.84
C GLY A 732 1.48 1.29 26.52
N LEU A 733 1.95 0.29 25.79
CA LEU A 733 1.20 -0.87 25.34
C LEU A 733 2.09 -2.11 25.36
N ALA A 734 1.57 -3.21 25.88
CA ALA A 734 2.05 -4.56 25.57
C ALA A 734 0.87 -5.34 25.00
N ALA A 735 1.01 -5.92 23.82
CA ALA A 735 -0.06 -6.66 23.17
C ALA A 735 0.46 -7.94 22.53
N VAL A 736 -0.40 -8.96 22.55
CA VAL A 736 -0.25 -10.19 21.77
C VAL A 736 -1.54 -10.41 20.98
N ASN A 737 -1.40 -10.65 19.68
CA ASN A 737 -2.50 -11.03 18.81
C ASN A 737 -2.15 -12.34 18.10
N VAL A 738 -3.13 -13.22 17.95
CA VAL A 738 -3.06 -14.43 17.13
C VAL A 738 -4.12 -14.36 16.07
N PHE A 739 -3.81 -14.81 14.87
CA PHE A 739 -4.75 -14.81 13.76
C PHE A 739 -4.68 -16.10 12.95
N TYR A 740 -5.79 -16.46 12.36
CA TYR A 740 -5.94 -17.56 11.41
C TYR A 740 -6.91 -17.14 10.31
N LYS A 741 -6.50 -17.29 9.06
CA LYS A 741 -7.28 -17.04 7.86
C LYS A 741 -7.33 -18.32 7.06
N ASP A 742 -8.52 -18.83 6.83
CA ASP A 742 -8.82 -20.00 6.02
C ASP A 742 -9.20 -19.48 4.61
N LEU A 743 -8.41 -19.82 3.61
CA LEU A 743 -8.56 -19.33 2.25
C LEU A 743 -9.22 -20.37 1.36
N GLU A 744 -10.24 -19.95 0.62
CA GLU A 744 -10.91 -20.72 -0.43
C GLU A 744 -10.63 -20.04 -1.78
N ASP A 745 -10.32 -20.79 -2.82
CA ASP A 745 -10.12 -20.32 -4.19
C ASP A 745 -9.05 -19.21 -4.33
N TYR A 746 -7.89 -19.40 -3.68
CA TYR A 746 -6.79 -18.43 -3.75
C TYR A 746 -6.29 -18.26 -5.18
N GLU A 747 -6.25 -16.99 -5.67
CA GLU A 747 -5.74 -16.63 -6.98
C GLU A 747 -4.21 -16.64 -7.00
N PHE A 748 -3.61 -17.39 -7.93
CA PHE A 748 -2.17 -17.38 -8.19
C PHE A 748 -1.89 -17.54 -9.68
N THR A 749 -0.75 -17.03 -10.14
CA THR A 749 -0.31 -17.18 -11.52
C THR A 749 0.51 -18.46 -11.66
N LEU A 750 0.13 -19.29 -12.61
CA LEU A 750 0.85 -20.51 -12.99
C LEU A 750 1.51 -20.30 -14.35
N VAL A 751 2.83 -20.51 -14.40
CA VAL A 751 3.62 -20.49 -15.63
C VAL A 751 3.94 -21.93 -16.02
N ARG A 752 3.67 -22.31 -17.26
CA ARG A 752 3.92 -23.68 -17.75
C ARG A 752 4.33 -23.69 -19.23
N ASN A 753 5.20 -24.61 -19.58
CA ASN A 753 5.50 -24.87 -20.99
C ASN A 753 4.34 -25.58 -21.69
N GLY A 754 4.13 -25.21 -22.95
CA GLY A 754 3.07 -25.78 -23.79
C GLY A 754 3.29 -25.48 -25.27
N THR A 755 2.20 -25.46 -26.01
CA THR A 755 2.19 -25.02 -27.40
C THR A 755 1.12 -23.98 -27.63
N TYR A 756 1.48 -22.95 -28.37
CA TYR A 756 0.55 -21.93 -28.83
C TYR A 756 0.71 -21.77 -30.35
N ASP A 757 -0.36 -21.94 -31.10
CA ASP A 757 -0.38 -21.95 -32.59
C ASP A 757 0.71 -22.86 -33.22
N GLY A 758 0.97 -24.02 -32.59
CA GLY A 758 1.96 -24.97 -33.04
C GLY A 758 3.42 -24.63 -32.75
N LEU A 759 3.68 -23.50 -32.08
CA LEU A 759 5.00 -23.11 -31.59
C LEU A 759 5.16 -23.53 -30.12
N ALA A 760 6.39 -23.80 -29.71
CA ALA A 760 6.70 -23.96 -28.28
C ALA A 760 6.40 -22.64 -27.57
N ALA A 761 5.66 -22.70 -26.44
CA ALA A 761 5.23 -21.52 -25.72
C ALA A 761 5.38 -21.71 -24.20
N GLU A 762 5.76 -20.65 -23.54
CA GLU A 762 5.63 -20.49 -22.10
C GLU A 762 4.30 -19.75 -21.81
N ILE A 763 3.37 -20.44 -21.16
CA ILE A 763 2.00 -19.95 -20.95
C ILE A 763 1.84 -19.56 -19.48
N SER A 764 1.58 -18.29 -19.24
CA SER A 764 1.24 -17.70 -17.94
C SER A 764 -0.26 -17.47 -17.85
N GLN A 765 -0.91 -18.04 -16.83
CA GLN A 765 -2.35 -17.89 -16.59
C GLN A 765 -2.67 -17.91 -15.09
N ALA A 766 -3.58 -17.05 -14.66
CA ALA A 766 -4.10 -17.10 -13.30
C ALA A 766 -5.05 -18.30 -13.12
N GLU A 767 -4.89 -19.01 -12.01
CA GLU A 767 -5.70 -20.16 -11.60
C GLU A 767 -6.09 -20.01 -10.13
N ASN A 768 -7.12 -20.75 -9.67
CA ASN A 768 -7.49 -20.81 -8.26
C ASN A 768 -6.84 -22.02 -7.58
N ALA A 769 -6.13 -21.80 -6.48
CA ALA A 769 -5.77 -22.85 -5.54
C ALA A 769 -6.99 -23.13 -4.65
N PRO A 770 -7.46 -24.40 -4.57
CA PRO A 770 -8.72 -24.72 -3.89
C PRO A 770 -8.71 -24.39 -2.40
N ASP A 771 -7.56 -24.53 -1.74
CA ASP A 771 -7.42 -24.35 -0.30
C ASP A 771 -6.11 -23.65 0.03
N GLY A 772 -6.12 -22.88 1.11
CA GLY A 772 -4.91 -22.27 1.68
C GLY A 772 -5.16 -21.73 3.09
N TYR A 773 -4.11 -21.34 3.77
CA TYR A 773 -4.24 -20.67 5.07
C TYR A 773 -3.13 -19.64 5.29
N ILE A 774 -3.45 -18.65 6.15
CA ILE A 774 -2.47 -17.72 6.72
C ILE A 774 -2.70 -17.71 8.23
N ARG A 775 -1.66 -17.95 9.03
CA ARG A 775 -1.74 -17.90 10.49
C ARG A 775 -0.51 -17.27 11.10
N GLY A 776 -0.65 -16.72 12.29
CA GLY A 776 0.50 -16.11 12.91
C GLY A 776 0.25 -15.50 14.27
N VAL A 777 1.31 -14.89 14.78
CA VAL A 777 1.36 -14.21 16.08
C VAL A 777 2.01 -12.85 15.91
N GLU A 778 1.38 -11.82 16.45
CA GLU A 778 1.94 -10.47 16.54
C GLU A 778 2.21 -10.11 17.99
N LEU A 779 3.42 -9.65 18.29
CA LEU A 779 3.83 -9.12 19.58
C LEU A 779 4.14 -7.63 19.44
N THR A 780 3.60 -6.82 20.33
CA THR A 780 3.85 -5.38 20.35
C THR A 780 4.23 -4.94 21.75
N TYR A 781 5.28 -4.15 21.87
CA TYR A 781 5.65 -3.48 23.11
C TYR A 781 6.06 -2.05 22.81
N GLN A 782 5.44 -1.10 23.52
CA GLN A 782 5.75 0.32 23.42
C GLN A 782 5.69 0.93 24.82
N GLN A 783 6.78 1.55 25.28
CA GLN A 783 6.79 2.25 26.57
C GLN A 783 7.91 3.29 26.63
N GLN A 784 7.61 4.43 27.23
CA GLN A 784 8.62 5.34 27.75
C GLN A 784 8.98 4.93 29.18
N PHE A 785 10.26 4.95 29.53
CA PHE A 785 10.76 4.48 30.82
C PHE A 785 10.75 5.57 31.91
N THR A 786 9.61 6.23 32.11
CA THR A 786 9.40 7.30 33.08
C THR A 786 9.75 6.88 34.52
N PHE A 787 9.80 5.59 34.80
CA PHE A 787 10.19 5.00 36.08
C PHE A 787 11.71 4.97 36.32
N LEU A 788 12.53 5.26 35.28
CA LEU A 788 13.98 5.36 35.41
C LEU A 788 14.40 6.75 35.90
N PRO A 789 15.51 6.87 36.63
CA PRO A 789 15.94 8.15 37.20
C PRO A 789 16.63 9.06 36.18
N GLY A 790 16.46 10.37 36.35
CA GLY A 790 17.20 11.43 35.66
C GLY A 790 17.00 11.37 34.14
N LEU A 791 18.06 11.50 33.36
CA LEU A 791 17.96 11.54 31.89
C LEU A 791 17.43 10.24 31.27
N LEU A 792 17.51 9.13 31.98
CA LEU A 792 17.01 7.84 31.51
C LEU A 792 15.46 7.79 31.47
N SER A 793 14.78 8.64 32.24
CA SER A 793 13.30 8.74 32.18
C SER A 793 12.77 9.22 30.84
N ASN A 794 13.62 9.86 30.05
CA ASN A 794 13.32 10.34 28.71
C ASN A 794 13.55 9.29 27.60
N THR A 795 14.07 8.11 27.97
CA THR A 795 14.24 7.02 27.02
C THR A 795 12.99 6.17 26.90
N GLY A 796 12.84 5.51 25.77
CA GLY A 796 11.76 4.55 25.55
C GLY A 796 12.09 3.58 24.43
N VAL A 797 11.22 2.60 24.27
CA VAL A 797 11.32 1.57 23.23
C VAL A 797 9.98 1.38 22.55
N PHE A 798 10.05 1.10 21.28
CA PHE A 798 8.96 0.58 20.46
C PHE A 798 9.47 -0.69 19.78
N ALA A 799 8.75 -1.79 19.94
CA ALA A 799 9.10 -3.07 19.34
C ALA A 799 7.84 -3.77 18.85
N ASN A 800 7.88 -4.30 17.65
CA ASN A 800 6.90 -5.28 17.18
C ASN A 800 7.61 -6.43 16.48
N TYR A 801 7.08 -7.62 16.69
CA TYR A 801 7.53 -8.84 16.06
C TYR A 801 6.31 -9.59 15.55
N THR A 802 6.37 -10.03 14.30
CA THR A 802 5.33 -10.85 13.69
C THR A 802 5.95 -12.13 13.17
N TYR A 803 5.35 -13.26 13.52
CA TYR A 803 5.59 -14.56 12.91
C TYR A 803 4.37 -14.94 12.09
N THR A 804 4.58 -15.32 10.84
CA THR A 804 3.53 -15.74 9.91
C THR A 804 3.92 -17.04 9.24
N ASP A 805 2.96 -17.95 9.11
CA ASP A 805 3.05 -19.21 8.36
C ASP A 805 1.85 -19.28 7.42
N ALA A 806 2.11 -19.44 6.11
CA ALA A 806 1.07 -19.47 5.10
C ALA A 806 1.39 -20.48 4.00
N GLU A 807 0.37 -21.23 3.58
CA GLU A 807 0.48 -22.28 2.57
C GLU A 807 -0.75 -22.30 1.68
N ILE A 808 -0.54 -22.61 0.40
CA ILE A 808 -1.60 -22.88 -0.58
C ILE A 808 -1.49 -24.30 -1.09
N THR A 809 -2.65 -24.91 -1.40
CA THR A 809 -2.73 -26.24 -2.00
C THR A 809 -3.08 -26.10 -3.48
N LEU A 810 -2.18 -26.50 -4.36
CA LEU A 810 -2.37 -26.45 -5.81
C LEU A 810 -3.35 -27.55 -6.27
N ALA A 811 -4.12 -27.28 -7.33
CA ALA A 811 -4.99 -28.27 -7.97
C ALA A 811 -4.18 -29.44 -8.55
N SER A 812 -2.97 -29.16 -9.08
CA SER A 812 -2.01 -30.15 -9.62
C SER A 812 -0.69 -30.10 -8.87
N ALA A 813 0.04 -31.20 -8.80
CA ALA A 813 1.37 -31.23 -8.21
C ALA A 813 2.40 -30.62 -9.16
N ILE A 814 3.28 -29.76 -8.63
CA ILE A 814 4.46 -29.25 -9.30
C ILE A 814 5.68 -29.87 -8.60
N SER A 815 6.61 -30.44 -9.35
CA SER A 815 7.76 -31.17 -8.79
C SER A 815 7.37 -32.19 -7.71
N GLY A 816 6.21 -32.85 -7.88
CA GLY A 816 5.72 -33.88 -6.97
C GLY A 816 5.06 -33.37 -5.68
N SER A 817 4.99 -32.05 -5.44
CA SER A 817 4.29 -31.45 -4.30
C SER A 817 3.06 -30.67 -4.76
N ARG A 818 1.99 -30.75 -3.96
CA ARG A 818 0.79 -29.93 -4.15
C ARG A 818 0.76 -28.70 -3.26
N THR A 819 1.66 -28.60 -2.30
CA THR A 819 1.70 -27.46 -1.37
C THR A 819 2.81 -26.49 -1.72
N ARG A 820 2.57 -25.19 -1.57
CA ARG A 820 3.53 -24.12 -1.74
C ARG A 820 3.35 -23.07 -0.64
N ILE A 821 4.46 -22.46 -0.24
CA ILE A 821 4.45 -21.22 0.55
C ILE A 821 3.70 -20.16 -0.25
N LEU A 822 2.92 -19.34 0.42
CA LEU A 822 2.16 -18.25 -0.22
C LEU A 822 3.13 -17.16 -0.69
N PRO A 823 3.11 -16.78 -2.00
CA PRO A 823 4.00 -15.73 -2.51
C PRO A 823 3.82 -14.39 -1.79
N GLY A 824 4.92 -13.67 -1.56
CA GLY A 824 4.96 -12.40 -0.85
C GLY A 824 5.01 -12.52 0.67
N GLN A 825 4.83 -13.72 1.24
CA GLN A 825 4.84 -13.95 2.68
C GLN A 825 6.27 -14.12 3.20
N SER A 826 6.63 -13.32 4.21
CA SER A 826 7.83 -13.52 5.03
C SER A 826 7.45 -14.17 6.35
N ASP A 827 8.24 -15.16 6.79
CA ASP A 827 7.98 -15.87 8.05
C ASP A 827 8.10 -14.94 9.26
N THR A 828 9.05 -14.01 9.21
CA THR A 828 9.28 -13.09 10.33
C THR A 828 9.46 -11.66 9.86
N THR A 829 8.87 -10.74 10.63
CA THR A 829 9.17 -9.31 10.56
C THR A 829 9.42 -8.77 11.96
N LEU A 830 10.47 -7.95 12.13
CA LEU A 830 10.83 -7.30 13.38
C LEU A 830 11.04 -5.81 13.13
N ASN A 831 10.39 -4.98 13.94
CA ASN A 831 10.69 -3.56 14.02
C ASN A 831 11.05 -3.22 15.46
N LEU A 832 12.23 -2.67 15.66
CA LEU A 832 12.73 -2.25 16.96
C LEU A 832 13.21 -0.80 16.87
N ALA A 833 12.68 0.07 17.71
CA ALA A 833 13.14 1.44 17.82
C ALA A 833 13.43 1.80 19.28
N VAL A 834 14.56 2.44 19.50
CA VAL A 834 14.92 3.07 20.76
C VAL A 834 14.86 4.57 20.56
N PHE A 835 14.23 5.28 21.49
CA PHE A 835 14.10 6.72 21.38
C PHE A 835 14.49 7.43 22.70
N TYR A 836 14.89 8.68 22.54
CA TYR A 836 15.11 9.64 23.62
C TYR A 836 14.31 10.90 23.32
N GLU A 837 13.47 11.35 24.24
CA GLU A 837 12.61 12.49 24.04
C GLU A 837 12.55 13.41 25.25
N THR A 838 12.70 14.71 24.99
CA THR A 838 12.48 15.80 25.92
C THR A 838 11.47 16.78 25.29
N GLU A 839 11.11 17.86 25.98
CA GLU A 839 10.24 18.90 25.45
C GLU A 839 10.71 19.50 24.12
N ARG A 840 12.03 19.58 23.89
CA ARG A 840 12.61 20.25 22.71
C ARG A 840 13.44 19.36 21.81
N PHE A 841 13.90 18.23 22.30
CA PHE A 841 14.78 17.35 21.56
C PHE A 841 14.21 15.95 21.52
N SER A 842 14.18 15.37 20.32
CA SER A 842 13.90 13.95 20.13
C SER A 842 14.96 13.32 19.24
N ALA A 843 15.31 12.07 19.55
CA ALA A 843 16.16 11.24 18.70
C ALA A 843 15.65 9.80 18.73
N ARG A 844 15.77 9.10 17.61
CA ARG A 844 15.31 7.71 17.45
C ARG A 844 16.27 6.94 16.55
N LEU A 845 16.56 5.71 16.95
CA LEU A 845 17.26 4.72 16.15
C LEU A 845 16.31 3.56 15.90
N SER A 846 16.05 3.20 14.66
CA SER A 846 15.10 2.16 14.25
C SER A 846 15.82 1.07 13.47
N TRP A 847 15.56 -0.18 13.82
CA TRP A 847 16.02 -1.36 13.11
C TRP A 847 14.81 -2.12 12.61
N ASN A 848 14.79 -2.38 11.30
CA ASN A 848 13.76 -3.13 10.62
C ASN A 848 14.40 -4.39 10.03
N ASP A 849 13.83 -5.54 10.30
CA ASP A 849 14.31 -6.83 9.82
C ASP A 849 13.14 -7.64 9.23
N ARG A 850 13.40 -8.34 8.14
CA ARG A 850 12.45 -9.18 7.44
C ARG A 850 13.17 -10.42 6.91
N SER A 851 12.59 -11.61 7.11
CA SER A 851 13.13 -12.85 6.54
C SER A 851 12.92 -12.93 5.02
N ASP A 852 13.62 -13.89 4.40
CA ASP A 852 13.41 -14.28 3.00
C ASP A 852 11.93 -14.59 2.73
N TYR A 853 11.52 -14.45 1.47
CA TYR A 853 10.17 -14.83 1.07
C TYR A 853 10.10 -15.26 -0.40
N LEU A 854 9.20 -16.19 -0.68
CA LEU A 854 8.87 -16.63 -2.03
C LEU A 854 8.22 -15.45 -2.79
N ASN A 855 8.77 -15.09 -3.95
CA ASN A 855 8.22 -14.07 -4.84
C ASN A 855 7.36 -14.68 -5.94
N GLU A 856 7.90 -15.68 -6.63
CA GLU A 856 7.28 -16.32 -7.79
C GLU A 856 7.44 -17.83 -7.73
N VAL A 857 6.36 -18.55 -8.11
CA VAL A 857 6.35 -19.99 -8.22
C VAL A 857 6.71 -20.40 -9.65
N ASN A 858 7.76 -21.16 -9.82
CA ASN A 858 8.05 -21.78 -11.10
C ASN A 858 7.12 -22.98 -11.32
N GLY A 859 6.36 -22.99 -12.43
CA GLY A 859 5.33 -23.98 -12.71
C GLY A 859 5.86 -25.38 -13.08
N GLU A 860 7.17 -25.53 -13.32
CA GLU A 860 7.79 -26.80 -13.77
C GLU A 860 8.74 -27.38 -12.75
N ASP A 861 9.61 -26.54 -12.20
CA ASP A 861 10.65 -26.98 -11.27
C ASP A 861 10.81 -26.01 -10.08
N SER A 862 10.41 -26.48 -8.90
CA SER A 862 10.51 -25.67 -7.68
C SER A 862 11.94 -25.29 -7.28
N ARG A 863 12.96 -25.92 -7.90
CA ARG A 863 14.35 -25.50 -7.71
C ARG A 863 14.68 -24.16 -8.36
N LEU A 864 13.77 -23.65 -9.21
CA LEU A 864 13.82 -22.33 -9.84
C LEU A 864 12.77 -21.37 -9.29
N ASP A 865 12.06 -21.72 -8.21
CA ASP A 865 11.20 -20.76 -7.50
C ASP A 865 12.01 -19.53 -7.11
N ILE A 866 11.47 -18.33 -7.30
CA ILE A 866 12.18 -17.07 -7.08
C ILE A 866 11.92 -16.54 -5.68
N TYR A 867 12.97 -16.24 -4.94
CA TYR A 867 12.91 -15.68 -3.59
C TYR A 867 13.56 -14.30 -3.53
N TRP A 868 13.00 -13.42 -2.70
CA TRP A 868 13.71 -12.27 -2.17
C TRP A 868 14.47 -12.66 -0.91
N GLU A 869 15.75 -12.25 -0.84
CA GLU A 869 16.56 -12.37 0.38
C GLU A 869 16.02 -11.47 1.49
N GLY A 870 16.15 -11.92 2.73
CA GLY A 870 15.80 -11.16 3.92
C GLY A 870 16.55 -9.84 4.01
N ARG A 871 15.90 -8.84 4.61
CA ARG A 871 16.43 -7.48 4.65
C ARG A 871 16.55 -6.98 6.09
N SER A 872 17.70 -6.42 6.43
CA SER A 872 17.97 -5.77 7.70
C SER A 872 18.42 -4.33 7.48
N GLN A 873 17.66 -3.36 7.99
CA GLN A 873 17.88 -1.93 7.73
C GLN A 873 17.91 -1.15 9.04
N LEU A 874 18.89 -0.24 9.16
CA LEU A 874 19.01 0.70 10.27
C LEU A 874 18.74 2.12 9.80
N ASP A 875 17.84 2.82 10.51
CA ASP A 875 17.44 4.20 10.24
C ASP A 875 17.64 5.05 11.50
N PHE A 876 17.94 6.33 11.33
CA PHE A 876 18.07 7.28 12.41
C PHE A 876 17.28 8.56 12.12
N SER A 877 16.65 9.14 13.15
CA SER A 877 16.06 10.47 13.06
C SER A 877 16.32 11.29 14.33
N ALA A 878 16.45 12.61 14.18
CA ALA A 878 16.56 13.54 15.28
C ALA A 878 15.87 14.86 14.94
N SER A 879 15.28 15.50 15.96
CA SER A 879 14.70 16.84 15.81
C SER A 879 14.95 17.70 17.06
N TYR A 880 15.03 19.02 16.83
CA TYR A 880 15.20 20.01 17.90
C TYR A 880 14.30 21.22 17.66
N ASP A 881 13.40 21.50 18.60
CA ASP A 881 12.55 22.67 18.55
C ASP A 881 13.30 23.88 19.14
N VAL A 882 13.72 24.77 18.24
CA VAL A 882 14.46 26.01 18.56
C VAL A 882 13.54 26.92 19.43
N ASN A 883 12.28 27.01 19.06
CA ASN A 883 11.20 27.66 19.80
C ASN A 883 9.84 27.03 19.40
N GLU A 884 8.73 27.57 19.85
CA GLU A 884 7.39 27.04 19.56
C GLU A 884 7.02 27.10 18.06
N GLN A 885 7.64 27.99 17.30
CA GLN A 885 7.34 28.17 15.87
C GLN A 885 8.36 27.51 14.93
N LEU A 886 9.57 27.25 15.38
CA LEU A 886 10.67 26.80 14.52
C LEU A 886 11.39 25.57 15.10
N GLY A 887 11.48 24.51 14.31
CA GLY A 887 12.26 23.33 14.60
C GLY A 887 13.25 23.01 13.47
N VAL A 888 14.28 22.25 13.80
CA VAL A 888 15.20 21.65 12.85
C VAL A 888 15.12 20.13 12.96
N PHE A 889 15.32 19.42 11.87
CA PHE A 889 15.33 17.97 11.86
C PHE A 889 16.42 17.41 10.96
N PHE A 890 16.83 16.18 11.27
CA PHE A 890 17.78 15.39 10.52
C PHE A 890 17.32 13.93 10.50
N GLU A 891 17.43 13.28 9.33
CA GLU A 891 17.02 11.89 9.09
C GLU A 891 18.10 11.17 8.28
N ALA A 892 18.34 9.91 8.59
CA ALA A 892 19.24 9.05 7.84
C ALA A 892 18.58 7.69 7.64
N LYS A 893 18.50 7.24 6.39
CA LYS A 893 17.83 6.00 5.99
C LYS A 893 18.83 5.04 5.36
N ASN A 894 18.63 3.74 5.64
CA ASN A 894 19.48 2.66 5.14
C ASN A 894 20.96 2.83 5.53
N LEU A 895 21.23 3.14 6.82
CA LEU A 895 22.61 3.29 7.32
C LEU A 895 23.43 1.99 7.25
N THR A 896 22.76 0.85 7.11
CA THR A 896 23.40 -0.46 6.87
C THR A 896 23.82 -0.65 5.43
N ASN A 897 23.43 0.25 4.53
CA ASN A 897 23.62 0.14 3.08
C ASN A 897 23.16 -1.23 2.53
N THR A 898 21.99 -1.67 3.00
CA THR A 898 21.41 -2.97 2.64
C THR A 898 20.94 -2.94 1.20
N GLU A 899 21.34 -3.91 0.42
CA GLU A 899 20.97 -4.12 -0.98
C GLU A 899 19.68 -4.94 -1.11
N GLY A 900 19.09 -4.96 -2.29
CA GLY A 900 18.05 -5.91 -2.69
C GLY A 900 18.68 -7.11 -3.40
N VAL A 901 18.30 -8.33 -3.02
CA VAL A 901 18.81 -9.54 -3.67
C VAL A 901 17.67 -10.52 -3.92
N ARG A 902 17.59 -11.04 -5.16
CA ARG A 902 16.71 -12.17 -5.52
C ARG A 902 17.54 -13.38 -5.95
N TYR A 903 17.00 -14.56 -5.68
CA TYR A 903 17.69 -15.81 -6.05
C TYR A 903 16.70 -16.91 -6.47
N ALA A 904 17.16 -17.90 -7.27
CA ALA A 904 16.37 -19.03 -7.74
C ALA A 904 16.61 -20.27 -6.85
N GLY A 905 15.65 -20.61 -5.99
CA GLY A 905 15.63 -21.79 -5.12
C GLY A 905 16.73 -21.84 -4.08
N ASP A 906 17.97 -21.51 -4.43
CA ASP A 906 19.14 -21.47 -3.55
C ASP A 906 19.91 -20.16 -3.69
N ARG A 907 20.41 -19.61 -2.58
CA ARG A 907 21.12 -18.32 -2.53
C ARG A 907 22.38 -18.26 -3.39
N SER A 908 22.92 -19.38 -3.79
CA SER A 908 24.04 -19.44 -4.75
C SER A 908 23.61 -19.06 -6.17
N ARG A 909 22.34 -19.10 -6.49
CA ARG A 909 21.78 -18.74 -7.81
C ARG A 909 21.13 -17.37 -7.75
N VAL A 910 21.96 -16.33 -7.65
CA VAL A 910 21.48 -14.93 -7.64
C VAL A 910 20.88 -14.58 -9.00
N ILE A 911 19.59 -14.17 -8.97
CA ILE A 911 18.86 -13.64 -10.14
C ILE A 911 19.08 -12.15 -10.25
N GLU A 912 19.02 -11.44 -9.13
CA GLU A 912 19.14 -9.98 -9.11
C GLU A 912 19.90 -9.51 -7.89
N ARG A 913 20.73 -8.51 -8.09
CA ARG A 913 21.39 -7.75 -7.03
C ARG A 913 21.27 -6.27 -7.34
N GLU A 914 20.70 -5.51 -6.39
CA GLU A 914 20.39 -4.11 -6.58
C GLU A 914 20.95 -3.27 -5.42
N ALA A 915 21.74 -2.24 -5.73
CA ALA A 915 22.30 -1.30 -4.77
C ALA A 915 21.79 0.12 -5.03
N PHE A 916 21.27 0.78 -3.98
CA PHE A 916 20.65 2.11 -4.05
C PHE A 916 21.16 3.09 -2.98
N GLY A 917 22.15 2.69 -2.16
CA GLY A 917 22.83 3.51 -1.18
C GLY A 917 22.00 3.91 0.05
N TYR A 918 22.59 4.76 0.89
CA TYR A 918 21.93 5.41 2.02
C TYR A 918 21.48 6.82 1.65
N THR A 919 20.46 7.33 2.39
CA THR A 919 19.95 8.70 2.19
C THR A 919 20.04 9.49 3.49
N LEU A 920 20.51 10.73 3.43
CA LEU A 920 20.52 11.70 4.51
C LEU A 920 19.57 12.84 4.14
N PHE A 921 18.72 13.26 5.06
CA PHE A 921 17.76 14.35 4.87
C PHE A 921 17.80 15.31 6.05
N GLY A 922 17.80 16.62 5.80
CA GLY A 922 17.80 17.62 6.84
C GLY A 922 17.00 18.85 6.43
N GLY A 923 16.36 19.50 7.41
CA GLY A 923 15.49 20.61 7.09
C GLY A 923 14.97 21.40 8.30
N LEU A 924 14.07 22.31 7.98
CA LEU A 924 13.37 23.19 8.90
C LEU A 924 11.89 22.84 8.94
N ARG A 925 11.30 22.99 10.13
CA ARG A 925 9.87 22.83 10.37
C ARG A 925 9.36 24.11 11.03
N PHE A 926 8.16 24.56 10.63
CA PHE A 926 7.52 25.75 11.20
C PHE A 926 6.04 25.50 11.53
N ASN A 927 5.53 26.15 12.57
CA ASN A 927 4.16 26.04 13.04
C ASN A 927 3.71 27.39 13.67
N PHE A 928 2.65 28.00 13.10
CA PHE A 928 2.11 29.31 13.48
C PHE A 928 0.62 29.24 13.77
#